data_3e3c17900577f86db66b3faaf8c83a10
#
_entry.id   3e3c17900577f86db66b3faaf8c83a10
#
_cell.length_a   1.000
_cell.length_b   1.000
_cell.length_c   1.000
_cell.angle_alpha   90.00
_cell.angle_beta   90.00
_cell.angle_gamma   90.00
#
_symmetry.space_group_name_H-M   'P 1'
#
loop_
_entity.id
_entity.type
_entity.pdbx_description
1 polymer ?
#
loop_
_entity_poly.entity_id
_entity_poly.type
_entity_poly.pdbx_seq_one_letter_code
_entity_poly.pdbx_strand_id
1 'polypeptide(L)'
;ESFMDDGKIHLVAAPGSGKTTLGIEFIQRFGKPTLVLVPTVTIRQQWVDRIKRAFLSDDNLVEQLISQDLKKPKVITVATYQALHSAMNQGVGESLVEDTDDNAEQEHFDFQGFDVRKTFGDQDLGTLCLDECHHLRNEWWKSLESFQKAFPNIKMISLTATPPYEGEPALWDRYISMCGEIDEEITVPELVKEGTLCPHQDYVYFAFPTKEERAQLDQFEKQKLNFLTKLSTDINFSNTIQSSPALSGQIGDDDLLANPKYLSATLIFLRSKELPFPQRFQELLSAKTLPTFTLDWFETLLNGVIFKVPNWYGFTEEAFNQLKSDLKANGLIERNQVKLIRNKKQDVLLNQSLGKLNAVRDIFKAEYQSLENNLRQLVLTDFIRKDFQIHLGDNSAQFTQLGVLSYFESIRREIIEQSWTVPVAVLTGSLVIIPTSAKEHLERLIPNSRLSFDVIGQLSQEDYLKVSISGSQHDLVTALTQLFQEGHIQVIIGTKSLLGEGWDAPCVNSLILASFVGSFMLSNQMRGRAIRVWPDNPNKTSNIWHLVSINLSPRRWFDFQDEEEKYDEILELQLYALSPDLDLLDRRMTQFLGLHYQEPTIESGIDRLDLNQITFSRKGLEKLNQNAITLSQKRQELKDRWQQALPLYEEMEVVNQVEVDKQFLPLVYLNDWMKAFLISQAIAATFFIIDLGRYLIVGKPFDQSLPIFLLALLVLAIFWGRYFIYKSPYKRLEIFGKAIHQALLDSGQIETKESAPRVVKDSKQAIYNAIYLKGASMREKEIFAQTMTEFFAPIENQRYILKACHKVKDQTEFFAVPSMFEKRKADAESFLRHIQKSLGKYDLIYTRSIQGRPILLEARIKALGNKQERTVTHKKVMSTLE
;
A
#
# COMPACT_ATOMS: atom_id res chain seq x y z
N GLU A 1 0.46 6.58 32.21
CA GLU A 1 -0.74 6.49 33.07
C GLU A 1 -1.98 7.11 32.41
N SER A 2 -1.83 8.20 31.62
CA SER A 2 -2.93 8.85 30.90
C SER A 2 -3.59 8.01 29.79
N PHE A 3 -2.93 6.95 29.30
CA PHE A 3 -3.40 6.09 28.21
C PHE A 3 -4.21 4.86 28.67
N MET A 4 -4.59 4.75 29.94
CA MET A 4 -5.18 3.52 30.49
C MET A 4 -6.66 3.68 30.90
N ASP A 5 -7.34 4.70 30.42
CA ASP A 5 -8.73 4.97 30.81
C ASP A 5 -9.69 3.84 30.38
N ASP A 6 -9.40 3.16 29.25
CA ASP A 6 -10.17 2.00 28.76
C ASP A 6 -9.55 0.62 29.15
N GLY A 7 -8.42 0.62 29.86
CA GLY A 7 -7.68 -0.61 30.24
C GLY A 7 -6.88 -1.24 29.13
N LYS A 8 -6.66 -0.53 28.01
CA LYS A 8 -5.91 -1.00 26.84
C LYS A 8 -4.74 -0.08 26.53
N ILE A 9 -3.63 -0.65 26.09
CA ILE A 9 -2.49 0.05 25.49
C ILE A 9 -2.20 -0.56 24.15
N HIS A 10 -2.20 0.23 23.10
CA HIS A 10 -1.94 -0.20 21.74
C HIS A 10 -0.76 0.59 21.14
N LEU A 11 0.34 -0.12 20.90
CA LEU A 11 1.58 0.45 20.41
C LEU A 11 1.93 -0.08 19.03
N VAL A 12 2.20 0.83 18.13
CA VAL A 12 2.70 0.55 16.79
C VAL A 12 4.16 0.97 16.71
N ALA A 13 5.06 0.04 16.41
CA ALA A 13 6.47 0.35 16.30
C ALA A 13 7.15 -0.55 15.25
N ALA A 14 8.07 0.03 14.47
CA ALA A 14 8.76 -0.67 13.41
C ALA A 14 9.44 -1.97 13.88
N PRO A 15 9.61 -2.99 13.01
CA PRO A 15 10.34 -4.21 13.37
C PRO A 15 11.77 -3.86 13.79
N GLY A 16 12.24 -4.43 14.89
CA GLY A 16 13.56 -4.13 15.45
C GLY A 16 13.58 -2.97 16.45
N SER A 17 12.46 -2.31 16.70
CA SER A 17 12.33 -1.20 17.67
C SER A 17 12.41 -1.60 19.14
N GLY A 18 12.45 -2.89 19.46
CA GLY A 18 12.40 -3.35 20.86
C GLY A 18 11.01 -3.55 21.45
N LYS A 19 9.96 -3.70 20.64
CA LYS A 19 8.55 -3.95 21.08
C LYS A 19 8.45 -5.00 22.20
N THR A 20 9.12 -6.15 22.03
CA THR A 20 9.13 -7.21 23.03
C THR A 20 9.65 -6.73 24.38
N THR A 21 10.76 -5.96 24.37
CA THR A 21 11.34 -5.39 25.60
C THR A 21 10.38 -4.42 26.26
N LEU A 22 9.74 -3.56 25.47
CA LEU A 22 8.73 -2.62 25.95
C LEU A 22 7.50 -3.35 26.50
N GLY A 23 7.04 -4.41 25.85
CA GLY A 23 5.94 -5.25 26.35
C GLY A 23 6.27 -5.89 27.72
N ILE A 24 7.51 -6.39 27.89
CA ILE A 24 7.97 -6.96 29.18
C ILE A 24 8.01 -5.87 30.26
N GLU A 25 8.46 -4.68 29.94
CA GLU A 25 8.47 -3.53 30.88
C GLU A 25 7.06 -3.16 31.33
N PHE A 26 6.06 -3.14 30.45
CA PHE A 26 4.65 -2.94 30.82
C PHE A 26 4.14 -4.05 31.72
N ILE A 27 4.43 -5.32 31.40
CA ILE A 27 4.06 -6.46 32.23
C ILE A 27 4.62 -6.30 33.65
N GLN A 28 5.88 -5.92 33.76
CA GLN A 28 6.55 -5.68 35.04
C GLN A 28 5.86 -4.55 35.84
N ARG A 29 5.55 -3.43 35.16
CA ARG A 29 4.88 -2.28 35.81
C ARG A 29 3.46 -2.59 36.25
N PHE A 30 2.73 -3.43 35.52
CA PHE A 30 1.40 -3.86 35.90
C PHE A 30 1.43 -4.82 37.08
N GLY A 31 2.48 -5.63 37.23
CA GLY A 31 2.72 -6.49 38.37
C GLY A 31 1.63 -7.54 38.62
N LYS A 32 0.92 -7.97 37.56
CA LYS A 32 -0.14 -8.99 37.62
C LYS A 32 0.23 -10.22 36.78
N PRO A 33 -0.29 -11.38 37.10
CA PRO A 33 -0.16 -12.56 36.24
C PRO A 33 -0.59 -12.22 34.81
N THR A 34 0.25 -12.61 33.85
CA THR A 34 0.13 -12.19 32.45
C THR A 34 0.12 -13.38 31.51
N LEU A 35 -0.83 -13.37 30.57
CA LEU A 35 -0.81 -14.23 29.38
C LEU A 35 -0.27 -13.43 28.19
N VAL A 36 0.83 -13.87 27.61
CA VAL A 36 1.40 -13.33 26.37
C VAL A 36 1.02 -14.24 25.21
N LEU A 37 0.38 -13.70 24.17
CA LEU A 37 -0.01 -14.41 22.97
C LEU A 37 0.82 -13.95 21.78
N VAL A 38 1.37 -14.92 21.07
CA VAL A 38 2.27 -14.69 19.92
C VAL A 38 1.85 -15.51 18.71
N PRO A 39 2.21 -15.14 17.46
CA PRO A 39 1.77 -15.90 16.28
C PRO A 39 2.48 -17.24 16.08
N THR A 40 3.77 -17.36 16.45
CA THR A 40 4.59 -18.55 16.15
C THR A 40 5.37 -19.06 17.36
N VAL A 41 5.77 -20.33 17.30
CA VAL A 41 6.61 -20.97 18.34
C VAL A 41 7.96 -20.25 18.46
N THR A 42 8.51 -19.81 17.34
CA THR A 42 9.79 -19.09 17.29
C THR A 42 9.72 -17.77 18.06
N ILE A 43 8.65 -16.99 17.85
CA ILE A 43 8.45 -15.72 18.59
C ILE A 43 8.20 -16.00 20.06
N ARG A 44 7.48 -17.08 20.41
CA ARG A 44 7.34 -17.54 21.80
C ARG A 44 8.68 -17.75 22.47
N GLN A 45 9.61 -18.46 21.81
CA GLN A 45 10.94 -18.68 22.34
C GLN A 45 11.72 -17.37 22.50
N GLN A 46 11.61 -16.45 21.54
CA GLN A 46 12.24 -15.13 21.63
C GLN A 46 11.78 -14.32 22.85
N TRP A 47 10.50 -14.36 23.18
CA TRP A 47 9.98 -13.73 24.39
C TRP A 47 10.65 -14.31 25.64
N VAL A 48 10.73 -15.63 25.75
CA VAL A 48 11.38 -16.31 26.88
C VAL A 48 12.85 -15.94 26.96
N ASP A 49 13.57 -16.00 25.83
CA ASP A 49 15.01 -15.66 25.79
C ASP A 49 15.26 -14.18 26.11
N ARG A 50 14.36 -13.29 25.69
CA ARG A 50 14.46 -11.86 26.01
C ARG A 50 14.26 -11.60 27.49
N ILE A 51 13.26 -12.26 28.11
CA ILE A 51 13.03 -12.17 29.56
C ILE A 51 14.26 -12.67 30.32
N LYS A 52 14.84 -13.81 29.91
CA LYS A 52 16.05 -14.37 30.52
C LYS A 52 17.22 -13.42 30.46
N ARG A 53 17.52 -12.87 29.29
CA ARG A 53 18.71 -12.04 29.06
C ARG A 53 18.62 -10.64 29.68
N ALA A 54 17.44 -10.03 29.67
CA ALA A 54 17.30 -8.61 30.02
C ALA A 54 16.68 -8.35 31.39
N PHE A 55 15.88 -9.30 31.94
CA PHE A 55 15.10 -9.06 33.15
C PHE A 55 15.35 -10.09 34.28
N LEU A 56 15.72 -11.33 33.96
CA LEU A 56 15.92 -12.39 34.94
C LEU A 56 17.25 -13.11 34.69
N SER A 57 18.29 -12.73 35.40
CA SER A 57 19.63 -13.32 35.24
C SER A 57 19.79 -14.68 35.94
N ASP A 58 18.84 -15.12 36.77
CA ASP A 58 18.85 -16.39 37.49
C ASP A 58 17.93 -17.43 36.83
N ASP A 59 18.50 -18.52 36.31
CA ASP A 59 17.74 -19.58 35.62
C ASP A 59 16.67 -20.23 36.52
N ASN A 60 16.89 -20.31 37.83
CA ASN A 60 15.91 -20.85 38.78
C ASN A 60 14.66 -19.97 38.90
N LEU A 61 14.84 -18.62 38.84
CA LEU A 61 13.73 -17.67 38.81
C LEU A 61 12.96 -17.77 37.51
N VAL A 62 13.65 -17.98 36.40
CA VAL A 62 13.00 -18.18 35.09
C VAL A 62 12.07 -19.39 35.12
N GLU A 63 12.55 -20.53 35.64
CA GLU A 63 11.74 -21.74 35.74
C GLU A 63 10.55 -21.57 36.70
N GLN A 64 10.67 -20.73 37.72
CA GLN A 64 9.57 -20.48 38.66
C GLN A 64 8.50 -19.51 38.08
N LEU A 65 8.91 -18.49 37.34
CA LEU A 65 8.05 -17.39 36.94
C LEU A 65 7.46 -17.53 35.52
N ILE A 66 8.13 -18.28 34.63
CA ILE A 66 7.74 -18.39 33.22
C ILE A 66 7.18 -19.78 32.91
N SER A 67 6.09 -19.80 32.14
CA SER A 67 5.54 -21.02 31.54
C SER A 67 5.32 -20.85 30.04
N GLN A 68 5.49 -21.93 29.29
CA GLN A 68 5.09 -22.04 27.89
C GLN A 68 3.89 -23.02 27.73
N ASP A 69 3.35 -23.54 28.83
CA ASP A 69 2.25 -24.49 28.86
C ASP A 69 1.01 -23.82 29.46
N LEU A 70 -0.07 -23.71 28.65
CA LEU A 70 -1.36 -23.19 29.11
C LEU A 70 -2.01 -24.00 30.20
N LYS A 71 -1.67 -25.29 30.33
CA LYS A 71 -2.18 -26.19 31.40
C LYS A 71 -1.53 -25.92 32.76
N LYS A 72 -0.34 -25.30 32.75
CA LYS A 72 0.44 -24.99 33.95
C LYS A 72 0.88 -23.52 33.92
N PRO A 73 -0.08 -22.58 33.99
CA PRO A 73 0.27 -21.16 33.91
C PRO A 73 1.11 -20.75 35.13
N LYS A 74 1.99 -19.78 34.92
CA LYS A 74 2.80 -19.10 35.93
C LYS A 74 2.59 -17.59 35.86
N VAL A 75 3.41 -16.85 36.58
CA VAL A 75 3.32 -15.35 36.56
C VAL A 75 3.33 -14.79 35.16
N ILE A 76 4.19 -15.30 34.29
CA ILE A 76 4.18 -14.97 32.85
C ILE A 76 4.00 -16.28 32.09
N THR A 77 2.91 -16.40 31.36
CA THR A 77 2.66 -17.55 30.48
C THR A 77 2.72 -17.07 29.04
N VAL A 78 3.62 -17.62 28.21
CA VAL A 78 3.77 -17.28 26.81
C VAL A 78 3.26 -18.42 25.95
N ALA A 79 2.23 -18.18 25.13
CA ALA A 79 1.60 -19.19 24.29
C ALA A 79 1.33 -18.65 22.88
N THR A 80 1.07 -19.56 21.93
CA THR A 80 0.66 -19.15 20.58
C THR A 80 -0.84 -18.87 20.53
N TYR A 81 -1.28 -17.99 19.60
CA TYR A 81 -2.71 -17.75 19.33
C TYR A 81 -3.45 -19.06 19.02
N GLN A 82 -2.78 -19.98 18.33
CA GLN A 82 -3.35 -21.28 17.99
C GLN A 82 -3.51 -22.17 19.22
N ALA A 83 -2.56 -22.17 20.16
CA ALA A 83 -2.66 -22.91 21.41
C ALA A 83 -3.88 -22.42 22.22
N LEU A 84 -4.08 -21.10 22.33
CA LEU A 84 -5.28 -20.57 23.00
C LEU A 84 -6.56 -20.97 22.26
N HIS A 85 -6.60 -20.89 20.94
CA HIS A 85 -7.75 -21.32 20.14
C HIS A 85 -8.09 -22.79 20.37
N SER A 86 -7.08 -23.68 20.34
CA SER A 86 -7.26 -25.09 20.61
C SER A 86 -7.72 -25.34 22.02
N ALA A 87 -7.17 -24.66 23.02
CA ALA A 87 -7.56 -24.77 24.42
C ALA A 87 -9.00 -24.29 24.66
N MET A 88 -9.43 -23.20 24.06
CA MET A 88 -10.81 -22.68 24.17
C MET A 88 -11.85 -23.62 23.54
N ASN A 89 -11.47 -24.39 22.52
CA ASN A 89 -12.35 -25.33 21.82
C ASN A 89 -12.16 -26.78 22.28
N GLN A 90 -11.36 -27.02 23.33
CA GLN A 90 -11.01 -28.36 23.83
C GLN A 90 -10.52 -29.30 22.72
N GLY A 91 -9.77 -28.74 21.77
CA GLY A 91 -9.31 -29.42 20.56
C GLY A 91 -8.14 -30.37 20.83
N VAL A 92 -8.10 -31.43 20.04
CA VAL A 92 -6.97 -32.38 19.95
C VAL A 92 -6.50 -32.32 18.49
N GLY A 93 -5.24 -32.02 18.26
CA GLY A 93 -4.71 -31.94 16.88
C GLY A 93 -3.31 -31.35 16.80
N GLU A 94 -2.78 -31.39 15.62
CA GLU A 94 -1.52 -30.76 15.25
C GLU A 94 -1.78 -29.34 14.70
N SER A 95 -0.79 -28.46 14.82
CA SER A 95 -0.89 -27.12 14.24
C SER A 95 -1.08 -27.23 12.73
N LEU A 96 -2.19 -26.67 12.21
CA LEU A 96 -2.38 -26.53 10.78
C LEU A 96 -1.45 -25.40 10.30
N VAL A 97 -0.26 -25.74 9.87
CA VAL A 97 0.64 -24.82 9.15
C VAL A 97 0.18 -24.82 7.70
N GLU A 98 -0.61 -23.81 7.32
CA GLU A 98 -1.01 -23.58 5.91
C GLU A 98 0.06 -22.88 5.08
N ASP A 99 1.21 -22.56 5.63
CA ASP A 99 2.35 -22.08 4.87
C ASP A 99 3.31 -23.23 4.57
N THR A 100 3.58 -23.42 3.32
CA THR A 100 4.30 -24.44 2.58
C THR A 100 5.73 -24.77 3.03
N ASP A 101 6.00 -24.84 4.31
CA ASP A 101 7.27 -25.31 4.84
C ASP A 101 7.11 -26.69 5.51
N ASP A 102 7.63 -27.72 4.85
CA ASP A 102 7.63 -29.10 5.30
C ASP A 102 8.36 -29.39 6.63
N ASN A 103 8.89 -28.34 7.33
CA ASN A 103 9.70 -28.48 8.53
C ASN A 103 9.41 -27.47 9.66
N ALA A 104 8.26 -26.79 9.67
CA ALA A 104 7.86 -26.02 10.85
C ALA A 104 7.63 -26.98 12.01
N GLU A 105 8.18 -26.70 13.20
CA GLU A 105 7.94 -27.49 14.39
C GLU A 105 6.43 -27.52 14.66
N GLN A 106 5.82 -28.69 14.43
CA GLN A 106 4.40 -28.89 14.65
C GLN A 106 4.16 -29.02 16.16
N GLU A 107 3.40 -28.12 16.71
CA GLU A 107 2.95 -28.19 18.11
C GLU A 107 1.77 -29.17 18.20
N HIS A 108 1.92 -30.21 18.97
CA HIS A 108 0.83 -31.15 19.25
C HIS A 108 -0.01 -30.63 20.43
N PHE A 109 -1.28 -30.38 20.19
CA PHE A 109 -2.23 -29.91 21.20
C PHE A 109 -3.15 -31.05 21.65
N ASP A 110 -3.24 -31.24 22.94
CA ASP A 110 -4.26 -32.09 23.58
C ASP A 110 -4.89 -31.31 24.74
N PHE A 111 -5.99 -30.61 24.46
CA PHE A 111 -6.74 -29.88 25.47
C PHE A 111 -8.07 -30.54 25.85
N GLN A 112 -8.21 -31.84 25.66
CA GLN A 112 -9.43 -32.56 26.01
C GLN A 112 -9.72 -32.44 27.51
N GLY A 113 -10.92 -31.93 27.85
CA GLY A 113 -11.34 -31.69 29.22
C GLY A 113 -10.62 -30.57 29.98
N PHE A 114 -9.80 -29.77 29.30
CA PHE A 114 -9.11 -28.63 29.92
C PHE A 114 -10.01 -27.39 29.96
N ASP A 115 -10.14 -26.78 31.13
CA ASP A 115 -10.90 -25.54 31.32
C ASP A 115 -9.95 -24.34 31.48
N VAL A 116 -9.74 -23.60 30.38
CA VAL A 116 -8.91 -22.40 30.32
C VAL A 116 -9.39 -21.33 31.31
N ARG A 117 -10.72 -21.15 31.42
CA ARG A 117 -11.32 -20.07 32.21
C ARG A 117 -11.08 -20.30 33.70
N LYS A 118 -11.26 -21.55 34.16
CA LYS A 118 -11.00 -21.94 35.54
C LYS A 118 -9.51 -21.80 35.86
N THR A 119 -8.63 -22.33 35.01
CA THR A 119 -7.18 -22.35 35.26
C THR A 119 -6.59 -20.96 35.38
N PHE A 120 -6.97 -20.03 34.50
CA PHE A 120 -6.49 -18.66 34.56
C PHE A 120 -7.26 -17.78 35.57
N GLY A 121 -8.50 -18.13 35.90
CA GLY A 121 -9.23 -17.51 37.00
C GLY A 121 -8.59 -17.81 38.36
N ASP A 122 -8.17 -19.06 38.59
CA ASP A 122 -7.45 -19.48 39.80
C ASP A 122 -6.09 -18.78 39.99
N GLN A 123 -5.49 -18.27 38.88
CA GLN A 123 -4.22 -17.53 38.87
C GLN A 123 -4.38 -16.00 39.03
N ASP A 124 -5.59 -15.46 39.18
CA ASP A 124 -5.88 -14.03 39.22
C ASP A 124 -5.27 -13.28 38.00
N LEU A 125 -5.49 -13.82 36.79
CA LEU A 125 -5.00 -13.24 35.55
C LEU A 125 -5.43 -11.79 35.40
N GLY A 126 -4.47 -10.88 35.36
CA GLY A 126 -4.75 -9.43 35.31
C GLY A 126 -4.30 -8.74 34.03
N THR A 127 -3.43 -9.39 33.22
CA THR A 127 -2.89 -8.79 31.99
C THR A 127 -2.90 -9.78 30.82
N LEU A 128 -3.28 -9.26 29.64
CA LEU A 128 -3.19 -9.96 28.35
C LEU A 128 -2.30 -9.15 27.41
N CYS A 129 -1.20 -9.72 26.96
CA CYS A 129 -0.30 -9.10 26.00
C CYS A 129 -0.45 -9.80 24.64
N LEU A 130 -0.79 -9.04 23.60
CA LEU A 130 -0.93 -9.50 22.24
C LEU A 130 0.27 -9.00 21.43
N ASP A 131 1.17 -9.89 21.05
CA ASP A 131 2.30 -9.53 20.16
C ASP A 131 1.95 -9.89 18.72
N GLU A 132 2.34 -8.99 17.80
CA GLU A 132 2.00 -9.05 16.38
C GLU A 132 0.50 -9.30 16.15
N CYS A 133 -0.35 -8.53 16.85
CA CYS A 133 -1.81 -8.73 16.92
C CYS A 133 -2.52 -8.64 15.56
N HIS A 134 -1.86 -8.15 14.53
CA HIS A 134 -2.35 -8.15 13.17
C HIS A 134 -2.41 -9.54 12.50
N HIS A 135 -1.73 -10.56 13.05
CA HIS A 135 -1.79 -11.96 12.56
C HIS A 135 -3.06 -12.71 12.98
N LEU A 136 -3.96 -12.08 13.71
CA LEU A 136 -5.17 -12.73 14.21
C LEU A 136 -6.08 -13.18 13.06
N ARG A 137 -6.23 -14.50 12.87
CA ARG A 137 -7.17 -15.12 11.92
C ARG A 137 -8.61 -15.06 12.47
N ASN A 138 -9.61 -15.13 11.60
CA ASN A 138 -11.03 -15.04 12.00
C ASN A 138 -11.44 -16.00 13.13
N GLU A 139 -10.89 -17.21 13.15
CA GLU A 139 -11.18 -18.22 14.16
C GLU A 139 -10.52 -17.87 15.50
N TRP A 140 -9.29 -17.38 15.47
CA TRP A 140 -8.57 -16.95 16.67
C TRP A 140 -9.21 -15.71 17.30
N TRP A 141 -9.73 -14.79 16.49
CA TRP A 141 -10.51 -13.66 16.97
C TRP A 141 -11.67 -14.08 17.85
N LYS A 142 -12.48 -15.06 17.39
CA LYS A 142 -13.64 -15.54 18.15
C LYS A 142 -13.23 -16.12 19.49
N SER A 143 -12.14 -16.87 19.51
CA SER A 143 -11.60 -17.44 20.75
C SER A 143 -11.09 -16.37 21.70
N LEU A 144 -10.38 -15.38 21.17
CA LEU A 144 -9.87 -14.25 21.95
C LEU A 144 -11.00 -13.37 22.50
N GLU A 145 -12.03 -13.05 21.71
CA GLU A 145 -13.24 -12.35 22.19
C GLU A 145 -13.96 -13.14 23.31
N SER A 146 -14.05 -14.46 23.14
CA SER A 146 -14.65 -15.33 24.18
C SER A 146 -13.81 -15.39 25.44
N PHE A 147 -12.48 -15.37 25.30
CA PHE A 147 -11.55 -15.30 26.43
C PHE A 147 -11.65 -13.96 27.15
N GLN A 148 -11.64 -12.82 26.43
CA GLN A 148 -11.78 -11.49 27.01
C GLN A 148 -13.10 -11.32 27.77
N LYS A 149 -14.21 -11.86 27.24
CA LYS A 149 -15.51 -11.85 27.92
C LYS A 149 -15.49 -12.62 29.24
N ALA A 150 -14.64 -13.63 29.37
CA ALA A 150 -14.48 -14.39 30.62
C ALA A 150 -13.67 -13.63 31.68
N PHE A 151 -12.83 -12.68 31.24
CA PHE A 151 -11.97 -11.84 32.09
C PHE A 151 -12.20 -10.36 31.81
N PRO A 152 -13.34 -9.77 32.16
CA PRO A 152 -13.74 -8.42 31.74
C PRO A 152 -12.84 -7.29 32.29
N ASN A 153 -12.12 -7.53 33.38
CA ASN A 153 -11.25 -6.53 34.02
C ASN A 153 -9.77 -6.70 33.64
N ILE A 154 -9.46 -7.56 32.64
CA ILE A 154 -8.08 -7.78 32.20
C ILE A 154 -7.55 -6.56 31.47
N LYS A 155 -6.34 -6.12 31.81
CA LYS A 155 -5.63 -5.07 31.10
C LYS A 155 -5.01 -5.65 29.83
N MET A 156 -5.09 -4.91 28.71
CA MET A 156 -4.57 -5.35 27.42
C MET A 156 -3.36 -4.54 27.00
N ILE A 157 -2.35 -5.23 26.48
CA ILE A 157 -1.18 -4.64 25.80
C ILE A 157 -1.18 -5.20 24.40
N SER A 158 -1.35 -4.36 23.39
CA SER A 158 -1.33 -4.74 21.98
C SER A 158 -0.09 -4.17 21.32
N LEU A 159 0.74 -5.04 20.77
CA LEU A 159 2.02 -4.69 20.13
C LEU A 159 1.97 -5.11 18.67
N THR A 160 2.32 -4.21 17.76
CA THR A 160 2.41 -4.55 16.35
C THR A 160 3.39 -3.64 15.63
N ALA A 161 3.92 -4.12 14.50
CA ALA A 161 4.68 -3.30 13.58
C ALA A 161 3.84 -2.79 12.41
N THR A 162 2.72 -3.43 12.13
CA THR A 162 1.96 -3.27 10.90
C THR A 162 0.48 -3.48 11.16
N PRO A 163 -0.24 -2.48 11.67
CA PRO A 163 -1.69 -2.55 11.74
C PRO A 163 -2.30 -2.87 10.36
N PRO A 164 -3.47 -3.51 10.27
CA PRO A 164 -4.09 -3.87 9.00
C PRO A 164 -4.72 -2.68 8.27
N TYR A 165 -3.93 -1.64 7.98
CA TYR A 165 -4.39 -0.41 7.29
C TYR A 165 -4.98 -0.67 5.89
N GLU A 166 -4.53 -1.75 5.21
CA GLU A 166 -4.99 -2.13 3.87
C GLU A 166 -6.27 -2.99 3.90
N GLY A 167 -6.78 -3.31 5.10
CA GLY A 167 -7.94 -4.18 5.29
C GLY A 167 -9.26 -3.51 4.95
N GLU A 168 -10.32 -4.33 4.76
CA GLU A 168 -11.67 -3.81 4.65
C GLU A 168 -12.06 -3.07 5.95
N PRO A 169 -12.92 -2.03 5.89
CA PRO A 169 -13.34 -1.26 7.07
C PRO A 169 -13.86 -2.13 8.23
N ALA A 170 -14.56 -3.23 7.92
CA ALA A 170 -15.05 -4.17 8.94
C ALA A 170 -13.92 -4.93 9.66
N LEU A 171 -12.80 -5.19 8.98
CA LEU A 171 -11.62 -5.78 9.59
C LEU A 171 -10.92 -4.79 10.51
N TRP A 172 -10.81 -3.54 10.08
CA TRP A 172 -10.26 -2.44 10.86
C TRP A 172 -11.07 -2.20 12.14
N ASP A 173 -12.39 -2.04 12.03
CA ASP A 173 -13.29 -1.83 13.18
C ASP A 173 -13.15 -2.97 14.21
N ARG A 174 -13.05 -4.20 13.73
CA ARG A 174 -12.86 -5.36 14.58
C ARG A 174 -11.51 -5.37 15.28
N TYR A 175 -10.45 -5.01 14.53
CA TYR A 175 -9.09 -4.92 15.05
C TYR A 175 -9.01 -3.88 16.19
N ILE A 176 -9.51 -2.67 15.97
CA ILE A 176 -9.54 -1.58 16.97
C ILE A 176 -10.43 -1.94 18.17
N SER A 177 -11.58 -2.58 17.94
CA SER A 177 -12.43 -3.01 19.06
C SER A 177 -11.74 -3.96 20.01
N MET A 178 -10.82 -4.80 19.52
CA MET A 178 -10.04 -5.72 20.30
C MET A 178 -8.82 -5.06 20.93
N CYS A 179 -7.97 -4.45 20.10
CA CYS A 179 -6.64 -3.97 20.51
C CYS A 179 -6.69 -2.61 21.23
N GLY A 180 -7.78 -1.86 21.10
CA GLY A 180 -7.85 -0.45 21.49
C GLY A 180 -7.41 0.49 20.35
N GLU A 181 -7.65 1.77 20.54
CA GLU A 181 -7.09 2.80 19.65
C GLU A 181 -5.55 2.78 19.74
N ILE A 182 -4.89 3.29 18.69
CA ILE A 182 -3.44 3.38 18.70
C ILE A 182 -3.03 4.54 19.59
N ASP A 183 -2.40 4.23 20.73
CA ASP A 183 -1.93 5.24 21.68
C ASP A 183 -0.63 5.91 21.22
N GLU A 184 0.28 5.12 20.63
CA GLU A 184 1.58 5.63 20.18
C GLU A 184 2.04 4.90 18.92
N GLU A 185 2.55 5.64 17.95
CA GLU A 185 3.20 5.11 16.74
C GLU A 185 4.66 5.59 16.69
N ILE A 186 5.61 4.68 16.96
CA ILE A 186 7.05 4.96 16.91
C ILE A 186 7.53 4.73 15.47
N THR A 187 7.90 5.79 14.79
CA THR A 187 8.27 5.76 13.38
C THR A 187 9.73 5.34 13.16
N VAL A 188 10.05 4.86 11.96
CA VAL A 188 11.42 4.49 11.58
C VAL A 188 12.41 5.67 11.71
N PRO A 189 12.09 6.90 11.28
CA PRO A 189 12.97 8.04 11.46
C PRO A 189 13.31 8.36 12.92
N GLU A 190 12.33 8.26 13.82
CA GLU A 190 12.55 8.42 15.27
C GLU A 190 13.58 7.44 15.79
N LEU A 191 13.43 6.16 15.41
CA LEU A 191 14.35 5.11 15.83
C LEU A 191 15.75 5.25 15.21
N VAL A 192 15.86 5.82 14.00
CA VAL A 192 17.17 6.15 13.42
C VAL A 192 17.81 7.32 14.16
N LYS A 193 17.04 8.32 14.57
CA LYS A 193 17.50 9.45 15.37
C LYS A 193 18.01 9.01 16.74
N GLU A 194 17.29 8.13 17.40
CA GLU A 194 17.67 7.56 18.70
C GLU A 194 18.82 6.55 18.61
N GLY A 195 19.26 6.20 17.41
CA GLY A 195 20.30 5.21 17.20
C GLY A 195 19.88 3.76 17.47
N THR A 196 18.57 3.48 17.51
CA THR A 196 18.02 2.13 17.64
C THR A 196 18.00 1.41 16.29
N LEU A 197 17.82 2.17 15.18
CA LEU A 197 17.93 1.68 13.81
C LEU A 197 19.08 2.39 13.08
N CYS A 198 19.67 1.72 12.11
CA CYS A 198 20.75 2.30 11.31
C CYS A 198 20.21 3.12 10.13
N PRO A 199 20.97 4.11 9.63
CA PRO A 199 20.70 4.77 8.36
C PRO A 199 20.56 3.77 7.22
N HIS A 200 19.52 3.88 6.41
CA HIS A 200 19.21 2.93 5.35
C HIS A 200 18.53 3.60 4.16
N GLN A 201 18.53 2.90 3.01
CA GLN A 201 17.86 3.32 1.80
C GLN A 201 17.20 2.13 1.12
N ASP A 202 15.95 2.32 0.67
CA ASP A 202 15.29 1.40 -0.25
C ASP A 202 15.70 1.73 -1.68
N TYR A 203 16.06 0.72 -2.47
CA TYR A 203 16.39 0.81 -3.88
C TYR A 203 15.47 -0.08 -4.70
N VAL A 204 15.11 0.38 -5.88
CA VAL A 204 14.39 -0.42 -6.87
C VAL A 204 15.34 -0.79 -7.99
N TYR A 205 15.32 -2.06 -8.37
CA TYR A 205 16.06 -2.55 -9.53
C TYR A 205 15.11 -3.23 -10.52
N PHE A 206 15.05 -2.70 -11.75
CA PHE A 206 14.20 -3.22 -12.79
C PHE A 206 14.86 -4.39 -13.50
N ALA A 207 14.26 -5.57 -13.37
CA ALA A 207 14.68 -6.78 -14.05
C ALA A 207 13.87 -6.95 -15.35
N PHE A 208 14.56 -7.22 -16.45
CA PHE A 208 13.94 -7.45 -17.75
C PHE A 208 13.84 -8.94 -18.04
N PRO A 209 12.69 -9.41 -18.55
CA PRO A 209 12.55 -10.79 -19.01
C PRO A 209 13.63 -11.20 -20.01
N THR A 210 14.03 -12.47 -20.02
CA THR A 210 14.95 -13.03 -21.01
C THR A 210 14.37 -12.88 -22.43
N LYS A 211 15.19 -13.17 -23.44
CA LYS A 211 14.72 -13.10 -24.83
C LYS A 211 13.57 -14.08 -25.09
N GLU A 212 13.68 -15.26 -24.52
CA GLU A 212 12.69 -16.35 -24.65
C GLU A 212 11.40 -16.00 -23.94
N GLU A 213 11.48 -15.51 -22.69
CA GLU A 213 10.33 -15.04 -21.90
C GLU A 213 9.62 -13.87 -22.59
N ARG A 214 10.39 -12.94 -23.13
CA ARG A 214 9.85 -11.82 -23.91
C ARG A 214 9.11 -12.29 -25.15
N ALA A 215 9.70 -13.23 -25.91
CA ALA A 215 9.06 -13.78 -27.10
C ALA A 215 7.70 -14.44 -26.74
N GLN A 216 7.62 -15.14 -25.60
CA GLN A 216 6.36 -15.71 -25.12
C GLN A 216 5.34 -14.64 -24.75
N LEU A 217 5.76 -13.58 -24.03
CA LEU A 217 4.91 -12.45 -23.69
C LEU A 217 4.39 -11.72 -24.94
N ASP A 218 5.29 -11.45 -25.90
CA ASP A 218 4.95 -10.76 -27.14
C ASP A 218 4.01 -11.60 -28.02
N GLN A 219 4.23 -12.92 -28.07
CA GLN A 219 3.32 -13.84 -28.78
C GLN A 219 1.92 -13.83 -28.16
N PHE A 220 1.82 -13.91 -26.83
CA PHE A 220 0.54 -13.87 -26.13
C PHE A 220 -0.16 -12.53 -26.36
N GLU A 221 0.55 -11.39 -26.23
CA GLU A 221 -0.02 -10.07 -26.49
C GLU A 221 -0.51 -9.94 -27.94
N LYS A 222 0.27 -10.38 -28.91
CA LYS A 222 -0.10 -10.37 -30.33
C LYS A 222 -1.37 -11.19 -30.61
N GLN A 223 -1.47 -12.39 -30.02
CA GLN A 223 -2.67 -13.23 -30.15
C GLN A 223 -3.90 -12.55 -29.53
N LYS A 224 -3.75 -12.02 -28.31
CA LYS A 224 -4.80 -11.27 -27.61
C LYS A 224 -5.27 -10.08 -28.44
N LEU A 225 -4.35 -9.23 -28.90
CA LEU A 225 -4.67 -8.02 -29.63
C LEU A 225 -5.37 -8.34 -30.98
N ASN A 226 -4.88 -9.35 -31.70
CA ASN A 226 -5.52 -9.81 -32.94
C ASN A 226 -6.97 -10.27 -32.71
N PHE A 227 -7.20 -11.06 -31.65
CA PHE A 227 -8.53 -11.50 -31.29
C PHE A 227 -9.45 -10.31 -30.91
N LEU A 228 -8.97 -9.40 -30.06
CA LEU A 228 -9.75 -8.25 -29.61
C LEU A 228 -10.03 -7.26 -30.76
N THR A 229 -9.08 -7.06 -31.65
CA THR A 229 -9.29 -6.24 -32.86
C THR A 229 -10.36 -6.86 -33.73
N LYS A 230 -10.27 -8.16 -34.02
CA LYS A 230 -11.27 -8.90 -34.80
C LYS A 230 -12.66 -8.78 -34.14
N LEU A 231 -12.75 -9.01 -32.83
CA LEU A 231 -14.02 -8.91 -32.09
C LEU A 231 -14.58 -7.48 -32.12
N SER A 232 -13.74 -6.47 -31.91
CA SER A 232 -14.18 -5.07 -31.90
C SER A 232 -14.58 -4.55 -33.27
N THR A 233 -14.13 -5.16 -34.37
CA THR A 233 -14.50 -4.83 -35.74
C THR A 233 -15.60 -5.73 -36.31
N ASP A 234 -16.02 -6.74 -35.55
CA ASP A 234 -17.14 -7.61 -35.95
C ASP A 234 -18.46 -6.84 -35.98
N ILE A 235 -19.05 -6.80 -37.18
CA ILE A 235 -20.32 -6.12 -37.42
C ILE A 235 -21.44 -6.77 -36.62
N ASN A 236 -21.46 -8.11 -36.50
CA ASN A 236 -22.50 -8.82 -35.76
C ASN A 236 -22.40 -8.52 -34.25
N PHE A 237 -21.19 -8.51 -33.69
CA PHE A 237 -20.99 -8.11 -32.30
C PHE A 237 -21.48 -6.67 -32.08
N SER A 238 -21.04 -5.74 -32.93
CA SER A 238 -21.41 -4.33 -32.84
C SER A 238 -22.92 -4.11 -32.95
N ASN A 239 -23.58 -4.77 -33.90
CA ASN A 239 -25.04 -4.70 -34.08
C ASN A 239 -25.80 -5.28 -32.89
N THR A 240 -25.34 -6.39 -32.33
CA THR A 240 -25.95 -7.00 -31.14
C THR A 240 -25.87 -6.06 -29.95
N ILE A 241 -24.72 -5.40 -29.76
CA ILE A 241 -24.56 -4.39 -28.72
C ILE A 241 -25.47 -3.18 -28.95
N GLN A 242 -25.59 -2.70 -30.21
CA GLN A 242 -26.41 -1.56 -30.58
C GLN A 242 -27.90 -1.83 -30.39
N SER A 243 -28.37 -3.04 -30.77
CA SER A 243 -29.78 -3.46 -30.65
C SER A 243 -30.15 -4.04 -29.29
N SER A 244 -29.29 -3.91 -28.32
CA SER A 244 -29.38 -4.58 -27.01
C SER A 244 -30.63 -4.17 -26.22
N PRO A 245 -31.23 -5.08 -25.43
CA PRO A 245 -32.35 -4.81 -24.53
C PRO A 245 -32.12 -3.61 -23.61
N ALA A 246 -30.88 -3.38 -23.19
CA ALA A 246 -30.51 -2.21 -22.37
C ALA A 246 -30.75 -0.88 -23.10
N LEU A 247 -30.51 -0.83 -24.41
CA LEU A 247 -30.67 0.39 -25.20
C LEU A 247 -32.08 0.55 -25.77
N SER A 248 -32.76 -0.56 -26.07
CA SER A 248 -34.12 -0.57 -26.63
C SER A 248 -35.22 -0.24 -25.60
N GLY A 249 -34.91 -0.14 -24.31
CA GLY A 249 -35.86 0.17 -23.25
C GLY A 249 -36.57 -1.06 -22.67
N GLN A 250 -36.14 -2.27 -23.03
CA GLN A 250 -36.67 -3.51 -22.44
C GLN A 250 -36.11 -3.72 -21.00
N ILE A 251 -34.98 -3.13 -20.67
CA ILE A 251 -34.40 -3.12 -19.32
C ILE A 251 -34.81 -1.83 -18.64
N GLY A 252 -35.35 -1.92 -17.42
CA GLY A 252 -35.80 -0.79 -16.63
C GLY A 252 -34.62 0.15 -16.26
N ASP A 253 -34.88 1.44 -16.16
CA ASP A 253 -33.87 2.41 -15.77
C ASP A 253 -33.27 2.09 -14.41
N ASP A 254 -34.02 1.46 -13.51
CA ASP A 254 -33.54 1.03 -12.20
C ASP A 254 -32.42 -0.01 -12.28
N ASP A 255 -32.55 -0.99 -13.18
CA ASP A 255 -31.53 -2.02 -13.38
C ASP A 255 -30.28 -1.44 -14.07
N LEU A 256 -30.48 -0.56 -15.09
CA LEU A 256 -29.39 0.14 -15.77
C LEU A 256 -28.56 0.97 -14.80
N LEU A 257 -29.24 1.66 -13.88
CA LEU A 257 -28.60 2.55 -12.91
C LEU A 257 -28.02 1.82 -11.69
N ALA A 258 -28.47 0.59 -11.44
CA ALA A 258 -27.80 -0.27 -10.45
C ALA A 258 -26.38 -0.68 -10.88
N ASN A 259 -26.13 -0.73 -12.20
CA ASN A 259 -24.86 -1.15 -12.78
C ASN A 259 -24.33 -0.16 -13.85
N PRO A 260 -24.13 1.13 -13.52
CA PRO A 260 -23.89 2.19 -14.49
C PRO A 260 -22.60 2.03 -15.30
N LYS A 261 -21.59 1.32 -14.75
CA LYS A 261 -20.31 1.08 -15.44
C LYS A 261 -20.47 0.27 -16.74
N TYR A 262 -21.40 -0.71 -16.79
CA TYR A 262 -21.62 -1.52 -17.99
C TYR A 262 -22.38 -0.72 -19.06
N LEU A 263 -23.32 0.12 -18.65
CA LEU A 263 -23.97 1.06 -19.56
C LEU A 263 -22.96 2.05 -20.14
N SER A 264 -22.09 2.63 -19.30
CA SER A 264 -21.03 3.54 -19.74
C SER A 264 -20.12 2.87 -20.76
N ALA A 265 -19.65 1.65 -20.48
CA ALA A 265 -18.79 0.89 -21.40
C ALA A 265 -19.48 0.62 -22.74
N THR A 266 -20.77 0.33 -22.72
CA THR A 266 -21.61 0.12 -23.93
C THR A 266 -21.67 1.39 -24.76
N LEU A 267 -21.96 2.55 -24.15
CA LEU A 267 -22.07 3.82 -24.86
C LEU A 267 -20.73 4.30 -25.43
N ILE A 268 -19.64 4.11 -24.67
CA ILE A 268 -18.28 4.43 -25.10
C ILE A 268 -17.87 3.56 -26.30
N PHE A 269 -18.18 2.27 -26.26
CA PHE A 269 -17.96 1.36 -27.38
C PHE A 269 -18.70 1.79 -28.64
N LEU A 270 -20.02 2.02 -28.56
CA LEU A 270 -20.82 2.45 -29.69
C LEU A 270 -20.33 3.75 -30.30
N ARG A 271 -19.97 4.72 -29.47
CA ARG A 271 -19.39 5.98 -29.93
C ARG A 271 -18.05 5.77 -30.65
N SER A 272 -17.20 4.89 -30.14
CA SER A 272 -15.90 4.59 -30.81
C SER A 272 -16.08 3.96 -32.21
N LYS A 273 -17.25 3.39 -32.46
CA LYS A 273 -17.65 2.81 -33.76
C LYS A 273 -18.56 3.74 -34.59
N GLU A 274 -18.78 4.97 -34.12
CA GLU A 274 -19.70 5.94 -34.74
C GLU A 274 -21.11 5.42 -34.90
N LEU A 275 -21.53 4.43 -34.07
CA LEU A 275 -22.84 3.83 -34.09
C LEU A 275 -23.82 4.69 -33.28
N PRO A 276 -25.02 4.98 -33.84
CA PRO A 276 -26.06 5.75 -33.15
C PRO A 276 -26.64 4.96 -31.97
N PHE A 277 -26.96 5.69 -30.91
CA PHE A 277 -27.69 5.16 -29.75
C PHE A 277 -28.83 6.12 -29.36
N PRO A 278 -29.81 5.68 -28.54
CA PRO A 278 -31.04 6.41 -28.25
C PRO A 278 -30.80 7.82 -27.71
N GLN A 279 -31.67 8.78 -28.14
CA GLN A 279 -31.55 10.19 -27.82
C GLN A 279 -31.54 10.47 -26.31
N ARG A 280 -32.29 9.68 -25.52
CA ARG A 280 -32.29 9.76 -24.03
C ARG A 280 -30.88 9.65 -23.42
N PHE A 281 -30.02 8.86 -24.02
CA PHE A 281 -28.60 8.76 -23.58
C PHE A 281 -27.72 9.84 -24.20
N GLN A 282 -28.08 10.36 -25.41
CA GLN A 282 -27.37 11.48 -26.02
C GLN A 282 -27.55 12.79 -25.24
N GLU A 283 -28.73 13.02 -24.67
CA GLU A 283 -29.04 14.18 -23.82
C GLU A 283 -28.29 14.11 -22.49
N LEU A 284 -28.13 12.91 -21.92
CA LEU A 284 -27.32 12.68 -20.72
C LEU A 284 -25.81 12.87 -20.98
N LEU A 285 -25.39 12.57 -22.20
CA LEU A 285 -24.04 12.70 -22.68
C LEU A 285 -23.94 14.02 -23.45
N SER A 286 -23.67 15.14 -22.80
CA SER A 286 -23.23 16.32 -23.57
C SER A 286 -22.06 15.90 -24.47
N ALA A 287 -22.19 16.06 -25.79
CA ALA A 287 -21.43 15.36 -26.85
C ALA A 287 -19.89 15.52 -26.82
N LYS A 288 -19.34 16.28 -25.89
CA LYS A 288 -17.89 16.59 -25.77
C LYS A 288 -17.11 15.77 -24.75
N THR A 289 -17.72 14.88 -23.97
CA THR A 289 -17.13 14.38 -22.71
C THR A 289 -17.05 12.87 -22.53
N LEU A 290 -17.31 12.03 -23.52
CA LEU A 290 -17.06 10.60 -23.40
C LEU A 290 -15.56 10.32 -23.55
N PRO A 291 -14.97 9.51 -22.66
CA PRO A 291 -13.60 9.09 -22.79
C PRO A 291 -13.36 8.28 -24.08
N THR A 292 -12.14 8.25 -24.54
CA THR A 292 -11.71 7.37 -25.62
C THR A 292 -11.92 5.90 -25.21
N PHE A 293 -12.32 5.06 -26.17
CA PHE A 293 -12.47 3.63 -25.93
C PHE A 293 -11.10 2.99 -25.71
N THR A 294 -10.90 2.39 -24.53
CA THR A 294 -9.66 1.74 -24.08
C THR A 294 -9.89 0.26 -23.79
N LEU A 295 -8.81 -0.48 -23.54
CA LEU A 295 -8.90 -1.88 -23.08
C LEU A 295 -9.71 -2.04 -21.80
N ASP A 296 -9.62 -1.08 -20.86
CA ASP A 296 -10.41 -1.08 -19.61
C ASP A 296 -11.90 -1.05 -19.89
N TRP A 297 -12.30 -0.20 -20.82
CA TRP A 297 -13.69 -0.11 -21.22
C TRP A 297 -14.15 -1.36 -21.94
N PHE A 298 -13.28 -1.96 -22.76
CA PHE A 298 -13.61 -3.23 -23.43
C PHE A 298 -13.67 -4.39 -22.42
N GLU A 299 -12.76 -4.45 -21.46
CA GLU A 299 -12.83 -5.41 -20.35
C GLU A 299 -14.15 -5.27 -19.58
N THR A 300 -14.53 -4.03 -19.25
CA THR A 300 -15.79 -3.74 -18.56
C THR A 300 -16.98 -4.17 -19.39
N LEU A 301 -17.01 -3.84 -20.68
CA LEU A 301 -18.08 -4.25 -21.59
C LEU A 301 -18.21 -5.79 -21.64
N LEU A 302 -17.11 -6.49 -21.88
CA LEU A 302 -17.12 -7.95 -21.99
C LEU A 302 -17.47 -8.63 -20.66
N ASN A 303 -17.07 -8.07 -19.52
CA ASN A 303 -17.53 -8.53 -18.21
C ASN A 303 -19.04 -8.35 -18.04
N GLY A 304 -19.62 -7.27 -18.55
CA GLY A 304 -21.06 -7.06 -18.60
C GLY A 304 -21.74 -8.13 -19.44
N VAL A 305 -21.27 -8.33 -20.67
CA VAL A 305 -21.82 -9.32 -21.63
C VAL A 305 -21.78 -10.74 -21.09
N ILE A 306 -20.64 -11.18 -20.51
CA ILE A 306 -20.42 -12.60 -20.19
C ILE A 306 -20.85 -12.97 -18.76
N PHE A 307 -20.65 -12.11 -17.77
CA PHE A 307 -20.77 -12.51 -16.36
C PHE A 307 -21.75 -11.70 -15.52
N LYS A 308 -21.90 -10.41 -15.77
CA LYS A 308 -22.57 -9.52 -14.80
C LYS A 308 -23.99 -9.18 -15.17
N VAL A 309 -24.23 -8.81 -16.41
CA VAL A 309 -25.55 -8.40 -16.94
C VAL A 309 -25.80 -8.95 -18.34
N PRO A 310 -25.67 -10.27 -18.58
CA PRO A 310 -25.76 -10.85 -19.92
C PRO A 310 -27.12 -10.60 -20.58
N ASN A 311 -28.19 -10.52 -19.79
CA ASN A 311 -29.55 -10.21 -20.26
C ASN A 311 -29.71 -8.79 -20.83
N TRP A 312 -28.74 -7.91 -20.62
CA TRP A 312 -28.74 -6.56 -21.21
C TRP A 312 -28.45 -6.55 -22.70
N TYR A 313 -27.76 -7.59 -23.24
CA TYR A 313 -27.15 -7.54 -24.56
C TYR A 313 -27.87 -8.41 -25.64
N GLY A 314 -28.77 -9.27 -25.28
CA GLY A 314 -29.61 -10.02 -26.26
C GLY A 314 -28.84 -10.92 -27.20
N PHE A 315 -27.64 -11.45 -26.80
CA PHE A 315 -26.96 -12.47 -27.60
C PHE A 315 -27.76 -13.76 -27.67
N THR A 316 -27.76 -14.42 -28.84
CA THR A 316 -28.27 -15.79 -28.93
C THR A 316 -27.39 -16.72 -28.10
N GLU A 317 -27.97 -17.84 -27.63
CA GLU A 317 -27.23 -18.80 -26.80
C GLU A 317 -25.96 -19.33 -27.52
N GLU A 318 -26.05 -19.55 -28.80
CA GLU A 318 -24.94 -20.00 -29.65
C GLU A 318 -23.81 -18.94 -29.70
N ALA A 319 -24.16 -17.66 -30.00
CA ALA A 319 -23.21 -16.57 -30.09
C ALA A 319 -22.58 -16.25 -28.72
N PHE A 320 -23.36 -16.34 -27.66
CA PHE A 320 -22.86 -16.16 -26.30
C PHE A 320 -21.86 -17.24 -25.90
N ASN A 321 -22.18 -18.51 -26.15
CA ASN A 321 -21.33 -19.65 -25.85
C ASN A 321 -20.05 -19.63 -26.69
N GLN A 322 -20.16 -19.23 -27.98
CA GLN A 322 -19.01 -19.07 -28.86
C GLN A 322 -18.07 -17.97 -28.34
N LEU A 323 -18.59 -16.79 -28.03
CA LEU A 323 -17.80 -15.67 -27.50
C LEU A 323 -17.10 -16.05 -26.19
N LYS A 324 -17.81 -16.73 -25.30
CA LYS A 324 -17.24 -17.21 -24.02
C LYS A 324 -16.13 -18.25 -24.24
N SER A 325 -16.33 -19.17 -25.18
CA SER A 325 -15.35 -20.18 -25.57
C SER A 325 -14.10 -19.53 -26.17
N ASP A 326 -14.28 -18.55 -27.07
CA ASP A 326 -13.18 -17.85 -27.72
C ASP A 326 -12.36 -17.02 -26.74
N LEU A 327 -13.00 -16.31 -25.80
CA LEU A 327 -12.32 -15.61 -24.71
C LEU A 327 -11.53 -16.58 -23.81
N LYS A 328 -12.10 -17.76 -23.52
CA LYS A 328 -11.43 -18.79 -22.73
C LYS A 328 -10.24 -19.40 -23.48
N ALA A 329 -10.40 -19.69 -24.76
CA ALA A 329 -9.34 -20.23 -25.61
C ALA A 329 -8.14 -19.27 -25.71
N ASN A 330 -8.39 -17.95 -25.75
CA ASN A 330 -7.35 -16.92 -25.70
C ASN A 330 -6.82 -16.63 -24.28
N GLY A 331 -7.28 -17.36 -23.26
CA GLY A 331 -6.82 -17.20 -21.87
C GLY A 331 -7.26 -15.87 -21.23
N LEU A 332 -8.36 -15.27 -21.69
CA LEU A 332 -8.86 -13.96 -21.24
C LEU A 332 -9.96 -14.06 -20.17
N ILE A 333 -10.28 -15.25 -19.70
CA ILE A 333 -11.24 -15.50 -18.61
C ILE A 333 -10.52 -16.08 -17.41
N GLU A 334 -10.67 -15.43 -16.26
CA GLU A 334 -10.16 -15.87 -14.96
C GLU A 334 -11.25 -15.77 -13.90
N ARG A 335 -11.53 -16.84 -13.16
CA ARG A 335 -12.47 -16.88 -12.01
C ARG A 335 -13.79 -16.12 -12.25
N ASN A 336 -14.47 -16.36 -13.36
CA ASN A 336 -15.71 -15.68 -13.74
C ASN A 336 -15.56 -14.16 -13.98
N GLN A 337 -14.40 -13.74 -14.51
CA GLN A 337 -14.14 -12.39 -14.99
C GLN A 337 -13.37 -12.43 -16.29
N VAL A 338 -13.65 -11.48 -17.18
CA VAL A 338 -12.81 -11.21 -18.34
C VAL A 338 -11.65 -10.33 -17.88
N LYS A 339 -10.42 -10.67 -18.29
CA LYS A 339 -9.18 -9.97 -17.97
C LYS A 339 -8.40 -9.68 -19.24
N LEU A 340 -8.44 -8.42 -19.70
CA LEU A 340 -7.77 -7.98 -20.92
C LEU A 340 -6.44 -7.28 -20.65
N ILE A 341 -6.39 -6.52 -19.56
CA ILE A 341 -5.22 -5.68 -19.25
C ILE A 341 -4.14 -6.53 -18.61
N ARG A 342 -4.52 -7.29 -17.61
CA ARG A 342 -3.62 -8.08 -16.78
C ARG A 342 -4.11 -9.52 -16.70
N ASN A 343 -3.23 -10.45 -17.06
CA ASN A 343 -3.53 -11.87 -17.06
C ASN A 343 -2.61 -12.60 -16.10
N LYS A 344 -3.17 -13.53 -15.34
CA LYS A 344 -2.43 -14.33 -14.36
C LYS A 344 -1.23 -15.07 -14.96
N LYS A 345 -1.31 -15.54 -16.21
CA LYS A 345 -0.20 -16.22 -16.88
C LYS A 345 0.97 -15.28 -17.11
N GLN A 346 0.71 -14.03 -17.53
CA GLN A 346 1.73 -12.99 -17.68
C GLN A 346 2.33 -12.61 -16.34
N ASP A 347 1.47 -12.43 -15.31
CA ASP A 347 1.91 -12.12 -13.95
C ASP A 347 2.83 -13.20 -13.39
N VAL A 348 2.47 -14.48 -13.56
CA VAL A 348 3.31 -15.61 -13.11
C VAL A 348 4.64 -15.61 -13.84
N LEU A 349 4.63 -15.39 -15.16
CA LEU A 349 5.86 -15.38 -15.95
C LEU A 349 6.77 -14.20 -15.54
N LEU A 350 6.22 -13.02 -15.34
CA LEU A 350 6.98 -11.85 -14.88
C LEU A 350 7.52 -12.05 -13.46
N ASN A 351 6.69 -12.55 -12.54
CA ASN A 351 7.11 -12.77 -11.15
C ASN A 351 8.24 -13.82 -11.06
N GLN A 352 8.23 -14.81 -11.95
CA GLN A 352 9.23 -15.89 -12.02
C GLN A 352 10.28 -15.68 -13.11
N SER A 353 10.41 -14.46 -13.65
CA SER A 353 11.34 -14.17 -14.73
C SER A 353 12.80 -14.40 -14.33
N LEU A 354 13.52 -15.16 -15.13
CA LEU A 354 14.96 -15.43 -14.97
C LEU A 354 15.82 -14.16 -15.07
N GLY A 355 15.27 -13.09 -15.62
CA GLY A 355 15.91 -11.77 -15.60
C GLY A 355 16.27 -11.28 -14.19
N LYS A 356 15.57 -11.75 -13.14
CA LYS A 356 15.90 -11.46 -11.75
C LYS A 356 17.24 -12.04 -11.30
N LEU A 357 17.73 -13.11 -11.93
CA LEU A 357 19.07 -13.65 -11.65
C LEU A 357 20.15 -12.64 -12.01
N ASN A 358 20.03 -12.01 -13.18
CA ASN A 358 20.97 -10.98 -13.61
C ASN A 358 20.92 -9.77 -12.66
N ALA A 359 19.71 -9.37 -12.26
CA ALA A 359 19.55 -8.27 -11.30
C ALA A 359 20.24 -8.54 -9.95
N VAL A 360 20.07 -9.74 -9.38
CA VAL A 360 20.76 -10.14 -8.14
C VAL A 360 22.27 -10.14 -8.32
N ARG A 361 22.76 -10.63 -9.46
CA ARG A 361 24.20 -10.64 -9.77
C ARG A 361 24.77 -9.24 -9.86
N ASP A 362 24.12 -8.32 -10.56
CA ASP A 362 24.56 -6.93 -10.71
C ASP A 362 24.57 -6.19 -9.37
N ILE A 363 23.54 -6.39 -8.54
CA ILE A 363 23.47 -5.84 -7.20
C ILE A 363 24.56 -6.42 -6.31
N PHE A 364 24.74 -7.74 -6.30
CA PHE A 364 25.80 -8.40 -5.54
C PHE A 364 27.18 -7.82 -5.89
N LYS A 365 27.45 -7.68 -7.18
CA LYS A 365 28.71 -7.10 -7.68
C LYS A 365 28.94 -5.68 -7.14
N ALA A 366 27.94 -4.82 -7.22
CA ALA A 366 28.03 -3.45 -6.75
C ALA A 366 28.21 -3.36 -5.23
N GLU A 367 27.48 -4.18 -4.47
CA GLU A 367 27.56 -4.21 -3.02
C GLU A 367 28.91 -4.76 -2.52
N TYR A 368 29.43 -5.81 -3.18
CA TYR A 368 30.74 -6.35 -2.87
C TYR A 368 31.86 -5.36 -3.20
N GLN A 369 31.80 -4.68 -4.34
CA GLN A 369 32.77 -3.62 -4.68
C GLN A 369 32.78 -2.46 -3.70
N SER A 370 31.66 -2.18 -3.03
CA SER A 370 31.55 -1.10 -2.03
C SER A 370 32.00 -1.52 -0.62
N LEU A 371 31.72 -2.76 -0.23
CA LEU A 371 31.87 -3.22 1.15
C LEU A 371 32.97 -4.27 1.34
N GLU A 372 33.37 -4.95 0.27
CA GLU A 372 34.40 -6.00 0.28
C GLU A 372 34.18 -7.03 1.43
N ASN A 373 35.14 -7.19 2.33
CA ASN A 373 35.03 -8.11 3.45
C ASN A 373 33.98 -7.72 4.50
N ASN A 374 33.50 -6.48 4.49
CA ASN A 374 32.45 -6.01 5.37
C ASN A 374 31.03 -6.31 4.87
N LEU A 375 30.90 -6.87 3.67
CA LEU A 375 29.61 -7.25 3.13
C LEU A 375 28.92 -8.31 4.01
N ARG A 376 27.66 -8.07 4.37
CA ARG A 376 26.75 -9.02 5.00
C ARG A 376 25.43 -8.97 4.23
N GLN A 377 25.40 -9.73 3.12
CA GLN A 377 24.27 -9.69 2.22
C GLN A 377 23.30 -10.84 2.45
N LEU A 378 22.03 -10.53 2.48
CA LEU A 378 20.93 -11.48 2.58
C LEU A 378 20.09 -11.43 1.29
N VAL A 379 19.91 -12.57 0.63
CA VAL A 379 19.04 -12.73 -0.54
C VAL A 379 17.85 -13.60 -0.15
N LEU A 380 16.63 -13.04 -0.22
CA LEU A 380 15.40 -13.74 0.16
C LEU A 380 14.54 -14.08 -1.06
N THR A 381 14.14 -15.36 -1.15
CA THR A 381 13.29 -15.88 -2.23
C THR A 381 12.23 -16.85 -1.69
N ASP A 382 11.22 -17.22 -2.51
CA ASP A 382 10.10 -18.06 -2.07
C ASP A 382 10.36 -19.56 -2.21
N PHE A 383 11.20 -19.97 -3.17
CA PHE A 383 11.24 -21.37 -3.60
C PHE A 383 12.65 -21.97 -3.49
N ILE A 384 12.71 -23.22 -3.05
CA ILE A 384 13.96 -23.98 -2.97
C ILE A 384 14.32 -24.57 -4.35
N ARG A 385 13.37 -25.13 -5.08
CA ARG A 385 13.54 -25.78 -6.42
C ARG A 385 14.67 -26.79 -6.42
N LYS A 386 14.45 -27.95 -5.80
CA LYS A 386 15.45 -29.02 -5.66
C LYS A 386 15.89 -29.63 -6.99
N ASP A 387 15.10 -29.48 -8.05
CA ASP A 387 15.40 -29.99 -9.40
C ASP A 387 16.72 -29.46 -9.98
N PHE A 388 17.11 -28.22 -9.60
CA PHE A 388 18.39 -27.63 -10.01
C PHE A 388 19.60 -28.16 -9.23
N GLN A 389 19.41 -28.95 -8.17
CA GLN A 389 20.48 -29.45 -7.29
C GLN A 389 21.55 -30.26 -8.05
N ILE A 390 21.15 -31.02 -9.04
CA ILE A 390 22.06 -31.86 -9.86
C ILE A 390 22.98 -31.04 -10.79
N HIS A 391 22.60 -29.77 -11.05
CA HIS A 391 23.33 -28.86 -11.93
C HIS A 391 24.23 -27.87 -11.18
N LEU A 392 24.25 -27.93 -9.86
CA LEU A 392 25.12 -27.09 -9.05
C LEU A 392 26.59 -27.41 -9.34
N GLY A 393 27.38 -26.39 -9.67
CA GLY A 393 28.79 -26.55 -10.08
C GLY A 393 29.01 -26.67 -11.58
N ASP A 394 28.00 -26.94 -12.36
CA ASP A 394 28.08 -26.95 -13.83
C ASP A 394 27.89 -25.52 -14.38
N ASN A 395 28.99 -24.88 -14.76
CA ASN A 395 28.96 -23.50 -15.28
C ASN A 395 28.22 -23.38 -16.64
N SER A 396 27.97 -24.49 -17.34
CA SER A 396 27.29 -24.54 -18.65
C SER A 396 25.76 -24.74 -18.51
N ALA A 397 25.29 -25.19 -17.35
CA ALA A 397 23.88 -25.47 -17.15
C ALA A 397 23.03 -24.18 -17.26
N GLN A 398 21.95 -24.28 -18.03
CA GLN A 398 20.99 -23.19 -18.20
C GLN A 398 20.02 -23.13 -17.01
N PHE A 399 19.72 -21.94 -16.59
CA PHE A 399 18.67 -21.72 -15.59
C PHE A 399 17.29 -21.86 -16.24
N THR A 400 16.45 -22.71 -15.65
CA THR A 400 15.06 -22.93 -16.12
C THR A 400 14.00 -22.33 -15.20
N GLN A 401 14.33 -22.16 -13.93
CA GLN A 401 13.40 -21.65 -12.91
C GLN A 401 14.15 -20.87 -11.83
N LEU A 402 13.45 -19.90 -11.23
CA LEU A 402 13.93 -19.17 -10.06
C LEU A 402 13.82 -20.02 -8.80
N GLY A 403 14.82 -19.92 -7.95
CA GLY A 403 14.86 -20.56 -6.65
C GLY A 403 16.17 -20.27 -5.91
N VAL A 404 16.26 -20.67 -4.66
CA VAL A 404 17.47 -20.48 -3.84
C VAL A 404 18.74 -20.99 -4.55
N LEU A 405 18.67 -22.17 -5.16
CA LEU A 405 19.82 -22.79 -5.84
C LEU A 405 20.22 -22.06 -7.13
N SER A 406 19.27 -21.51 -7.87
CA SER A 406 19.56 -20.72 -9.08
C SER A 406 20.23 -19.39 -8.72
N TYR A 407 19.82 -18.73 -7.64
CA TYR A 407 20.49 -17.52 -7.14
C TYR A 407 21.89 -17.84 -6.63
N PHE A 408 22.05 -18.93 -5.86
CA PHE A 408 23.34 -19.37 -5.38
C PHE A 408 24.31 -19.61 -6.55
N GLU A 409 23.89 -20.38 -7.53
CA GLU A 409 24.73 -20.72 -8.69
C GLU A 409 25.04 -19.47 -9.53
N SER A 410 24.11 -18.54 -9.66
CA SER A 410 24.34 -17.28 -10.37
C SER A 410 25.40 -16.40 -9.68
N ILE A 411 25.37 -16.30 -8.36
CA ILE A 411 26.37 -15.56 -7.55
C ILE A 411 27.72 -16.32 -7.59
N ARG A 412 27.72 -17.65 -7.44
CA ARG A 412 28.93 -18.46 -7.52
C ARG A 412 29.67 -18.28 -8.86
N ARG A 413 28.93 -18.30 -9.99
CA ARG A 413 29.50 -18.05 -11.31
C ARG A 413 30.12 -16.66 -11.42
N GLU A 414 29.47 -15.62 -10.89
CA GLU A 414 30.00 -14.26 -10.87
C GLU A 414 31.31 -14.19 -10.04
N ILE A 415 31.35 -14.84 -8.88
CA ILE A 415 32.55 -14.91 -8.02
C ILE A 415 33.72 -15.52 -8.77
N ILE A 416 33.48 -16.61 -9.53
CA ILE A 416 34.50 -17.25 -10.35
C ILE A 416 34.95 -16.33 -11.50
N GLU A 417 34.00 -15.73 -12.21
CA GLU A 417 34.28 -14.82 -13.33
C GLU A 417 35.14 -13.62 -12.92
N GLN A 418 34.88 -13.08 -11.74
CA GLN A 418 35.61 -11.94 -11.19
C GLN A 418 36.90 -12.37 -10.42
N SER A 419 37.13 -13.68 -10.25
CA SER A 419 38.22 -14.20 -9.41
C SER A 419 38.21 -13.68 -7.97
N TRP A 420 37.02 -13.53 -7.40
CA TRP A 420 36.82 -13.11 -6.01
C TRP A 420 36.79 -14.30 -5.06
N THR A 421 37.05 -14.01 -3.76
CA THR A 421 36.94 -15.00 -2.69
C THR A 421 35.86 -14.55 -1.72
N VAL A 422 34.60 -14.90 -2.02
CA VAL A 422 33.42 -14.51 -1.22
C VAL A 422 32.72 -15.77 -0.70
N PRO A 423 32.69 -15.98 0.62
CA PRO A 423 32.03 -17.14 1.22
C PRO A 423 30.50 -16.98 1.16
N VAL A 424 29.84 -17.79 0.36
CA VAL A 424 28.40 -17.81 0.15
C VAL A 424 27.78 -19.05 0.78
N ALA A 425 26.66 -18.90 1.46
CA ALA A 425 25.90 -20.00 2.05
C ALA A 425 24.45 -20.02 1.56
N VAL A 426 23.86 -21.22 1.55
CA VAL A 426 22.42 -21.44 1.38
C VAL A 426 21.85 -21.86 2.71
N LEU A 427 20.74 -21.22 3.12
CA LEU A 427 20.07 -21.54 4.37
C LEU A 427 18.56 -21.62 4.16
N THR A 428 18.02 -22.83 4.17
CA THR A 428 16.58 -23.11 4.05
C THR A 428 16.15 -24.16 5.06
N GLY A 429 14.85 -24.34 5.25
CA GLY A 429 14.31 -25.35 6.16
C GLY A 429 14.71 -26.81 5.82
N SER A 430 15.04 -27.11 4.55
CA SER A 430 15.35 -28.47 4.13
C SER A 430 16.73 -28.64 3.48
N LEU A 431 17.48 -27.56 3.28
CA LEU A 431 18.79 -27.60 2.61
C LEU A 431 19.70 -26.50 3.17
N VAL A 432 20.88 -26.91 3.59
CA VAL A 432 21.95 -26.01 4.02
C VAL A 432 23.21 -26.33 3.23
N ILE A 433 23.83 -25.29 2.63
CA ILE A 433 25.11 -25.36 1.92
C ILE A 433 26.04 -24.31 2.52
N ILE A 434 27.27 -24.69 2.83
CA ILE A 434 28.29 -23.76 3.35
C ILE A 434 29.53 -23.80 2.48
N PRO A 435 30.32 -22.72 2.45
CA PRO A 435 31.67 -22.78 1.88
C PRO A 435 32.55 -23.65 2.79
N THR A 436 33.44 -24.44 2.21
CA THR A 436 34.32 -25.37 2.97
C THR A 436 35.21 -24.64 3.95
N SER A 437 35.56 -23.37 3.65
CA SER A 437 36.33 -22.51 4.58
C SER A 437 35.60 -22.25 5.92
N ALA A 438 34.26 -22.36 5.95
CA ALA A 438 33.47 -22.18 7.18
C ALA A 438 33.32 -23.47 8.02
N LYS A 439 33.74 -24.62 7.50
CA LYS A 439 33.53 -25.93 8.15
C LYS A 439 34.16 -25.99 9.55
N GLU A 440 35.45 -25.68 9.68
CA GLU A 440 36.15 -25.72 10.96
C GLU A 440 35.51 -24.80 12.02
N HIS A 441 35.04 -23.65 11.59
CA HIS A 441 34.36 -22.70 12.47
C HIS A 441 32.98 -23.24 12.94
N LEU A 442 32.26 -23.91 12.05
CA LEU A 442 30.98 -24.56 12.40
C LEU A 442 31.20 -25.71 13.39
N GLU A 443 32.23 -26.53 13.19
CA GLU A 443 32.57 -27.65 14.08
C GLU A 443 33.00 -27.20 15.48
N ARG A 444 33.43 -25.94 15.63
CA ARG A 444 33.71 -25.37 16.97
C ARG A 444 32.43 -24.95 17.71
N LEU A 445 31.37 -24.61 16.99
CA LEU A 445 30.10 -24.17 17.57
C LEU A 445 29.16 -25.33 17.83
N ILE A 446 29.20 -26.37 17.02
CA ILE A 446 28.34 -27.56 17.14
C ILE A 446 29.23 -28.81 17.22
N PRO A 447 28.97 -29.71 18.17
CA PRO A 447 29.72 -30.96 18.25
C PRO A 447 29.69 -31.79 16.96
N ASN A 448 30.86 -32.24 16.46
CA ASN A 448 30.99 -33.01 15.22
C ASN A 448 30.13 -34.28 15.15
N SER A 449 29.79 -34.85 16.27
CA SER A 449 28.91 -36.03 16.35
C SER A 449 27.46 -35.74 15.90
N ARG A 450 27.10 -34.47 15.83
CA ARG A 450 25.77 -34.02 15.39
C ARG A 450 25.76 -33.55 13.93
N LEU A 451 26.92 -33.32 13.31
CA LEU A 451 27.03 -32.77 11.95
C LEU A 451 27.40 -33.87 10.95
N SER A 452 26.79 -33.80 9.78
CA SER A 452 27.24 -34.55 8.61
C SER A 452 27.46 -33.61 7.44
N PHE A 453 28.49 -33.92 6.63
CA PHE A 453 28.92 -33.11 5.48
C PHE A 453 28.91 -33.98 4.23
N ASP A 454 28.12 -33.57 3.24
CA ASP A 454 27.96 -34.31 1.97
C ASP A 454 28.33 -33.43 0.78
N VAL A 455 28.70 -34.06 -0.32
CA VAL A 455 28.84 -33.37 -1.62
C VAL A 455 27.48 -33.08 -2.20
N ILE A 456 27.32 -31.97 -2.87
CA ILE A 456 26.07 -31.60 -3.55
C ILE A 456 26.29 -31.23 -5.02
N GLY A 457 25.54 -31.86 -5.92
CA GLY A 457 25.64 -31.65 -7.36
C GLY A 457 27.03 -32.00 -7.88
N GLN A 458 27.61 -31.11 -8.67
CA GLN A 458 28.97 -31.23 -9.24
C GLN A 458 29.95 -30.28 -8.54
N LEU A 459 29.57 -29.70 -7.36
CA LEU A 459 30.44 -28.80 -6.60
C LEU A 459 31.63 -29.60 -6.03
N SER A 460 32.83 -29.00 -6.07
CA SER A 460 34.00 -29.58 -5.41
C SER A 460 33.86 -29.57 -3.89
N GLN A 461 34.33 -30.61 -3.21
CA GLN A 461 34.38 -30.64 -1.75
C GLN A 461 35.30 -29.58 -1.16
N GLU A 462 36.25 -29.09 -1.95
CA GLU A 462 37.15 -28.01 -1.54
C GLU A 462 36.45 -26.65 -1.54
N ASP A 463 35.33 -26.51 -2.29
CA ASP A 463 34.61 -25.25 -2.41
C ASP A 463 33.39 -25.18 -1.48
N TYR A 464 32.50 -26.19 -1.54
CA TYR A 464 31.23 -26.17 -0.84
C TYR A 464 30.79 -27.56 -0.34
N LEU A 465 30.09 -27.55 0.81
CA LEU A 465 29.56 -28.76 1.44
C LEU A 465 28.08 -28.55 1.80
N LYS A 466 27.28 -29.60 1.60
CA LYS A 466 25.95 -29.71 2.16
C LYS A 466 26.07 -30.14 3.63
N VAL A 467 25.38 -29.44 4.52
CA VAL A 467 25.36 -29.72 5.95
C VAL A 467 24.02 -30.29 6.37
N SER A 468 24.04 -31.33 7.18
CA SER A 468 22.87 -31.86 7.88
C SER A 468 23.18 -32.00 9.37
N ILE A 469 22.18 -31.81 10.23
CA ILE A 469 22.32 -31.90 11.68
C ILE A 469 21.39 -32.97 12.26
N SER A 470 21.89 -33.73 13.21
CA SER A 470 21.04 -34.59 14.04
C SER A 470 20.59 -33.84 15.28
N GLY A 471 19.27 -33.62 15.43
CA GLY A 471 18.66 -32.87 16.52
C GLY A 471 18.01 -31.56 16.04
N SER A 472 18.03 -30.51 16.87
CA SER A 472 17.37 -29.26 16.57
C SER A 472 18.03 -28.51 15.42
N GLN A 473 17.26 -28.16 14.39
CA GLN A 473 17.72 -27.34 13.27
C GLN A 473 17.99 -25.89 13.72
N HIS A 474 17.37 -25.45 14.80
CA HIS A 474 17.58 -24.14 15.40
C HIS A 474 19.05 -23.91 15.79
N ASP A 475 19.73 -24.95 16.33
CA ASP A 475 21.15 -24.86 16.68
C ASP A 475 22.02 -24.56 15.45
N LEU A 476 21.70 -25.22 14.31
CA LEU A 476 22.41 -24.98 13.03
C LEU A 476 22.17 -23.56 12.51
N VAL A 477 20.95 -23.07 12.55
CA VAL A 477 20.61 -21.70 12.14
C VAL A 477 21.35 -20.70 13.01
N THR A 478 21.38 -20.90 14.33
CA THR A 478 22.10 -20.02 15.27
C THR A 478 23.61 -20.00 15.01
N ALA A 479 24.22 -21.17 14.82
CA ALA A 479 25.65 -21.25 14.51
C ALA A 479 25.98 -20.59 13.18
N LEU A 480 25.19 -20.81 12.12
CA LEU A 480 25.41 -20.16 10.83
C LEU A 480 25.20 -18.64 10.89
N THR A 481 24.28 -18.19 11.71
CA THR A 481 24.10 -16.76 11.96
C THR A 481 25.32 -16.14 12.62
N GLN A 482 25.92 -16.84 13.58
CA GLN A 482 27.17 -16.41 14.21
C GLN A 482 28.31 -16.34 13.19
N LEU A 483 28.49 -17.38 12.35
CA LEU A 483 29.51 -17.36 11.29
C LEU A 483 29.30 -16.23 10.28
N PHE A 484 28.05 -15.86 10.02
CA PHE A 484 27.68 -14.73 9.18
C PHE A 484 28.05 -13.38 9.85
N GLN A 485 27.82 -13.26 11.15
CA GLN A 485 28.24 -12.06 11.92
C GLN A 485 29.77 -11.92 11.94
N GLU A 486 30.48 -13.00 12.18
CA GLU A 486 31.96 -13.04 12.26
C GLU A 486 32.62 -12.86 10.86
N GLY A 487 31.88 -13.01 9.76
CA GLY A 487 32.37 -12.83 8.40
C GLY A 487 32.93 -14.10 7.74
N HIS A 488 32.81 -15.24 8.38
CA HIS A 488 33.13 -16.54 7.77
C HIS A 488 32.11 -16.94 6.67
N ILE A 489 30.98 -16.29 6.69
CA ILE A 489 29.96 -16.25 5.62
C ILE A 489 29.67 -14.77 5.36
N GLN A 490 29.67 -14.38 4.07
CA GLN A 490 29.39 -12.99 3.68
C GLN A 490 28.03 -12.83 3.00
N VAL A 491 27.55 -13.87 2.32
CA VAL A 491 26.28 -13.87 1.62
C VAL A 491 25.46 -15.09 2.06
N ILE A 492 24.23 -14.86 2.49
CA ILE A 492 23.25 -15.92 2.76
C ILE A 492 22.12 -15.82 1.74
N ILE A 493 21.80 -16.92 1.11
CA ILE A 493 20.64 -17.05 0.22
C ILE A 493 19.66 -18.01 0.88
N GLY A 494 18.43 -17.55 1.12
CA GLY A 494 17.48 -18.38 1.84
C GLY A 494 16.01 -18.09 1.51
N THR A 495 15.14 -18.87 2.15
CA THR A 495 13.71 -18.72 2.01
C THR A 495 13.17 -17.69 2.99
N LYS A 496 12.10 -17.00 2.57
CA LYS A 496 11.39 -16.01 3.41
C LYS A 496 10.86 -16.64 4.70
N SER A 497 10.36 -17.84 4.63
CA SER A 497 9.78 -18.54 5.78
C SER A 497 10.81 -18.82 6.89
N LEU A 498 12.00 -19.26 6.56
CA LEU A 498 13.03 -19.54 7.56
C LEU A 498 13.69 -18.25 8.08
N LEU A 499 14.03 -17.33 7.18
CA LEU A 499 14.73 -16.09 7.50
C LEU A 499 13.77 -14.91 7.68
N GLY A 500 12.46 -15.11 7.48
CA GLY A 500 11.40 -14.10 7.55
C GLY A 500 10.90 -13.85 8.97
N GLU A 501 10.53 -14.87 9.74
CA GLU A 501 10.01 -14.73 11.11
C GLU A 501 10.99 -15.31 12.13
N GLY A 502 11.28 -14.54 13.16
CA GLY A 502 12.06 -15.01 14.30
C GLY A 502 13.59 -15.06 14.13
N TRP A 503 14.15 -14.92 12.92
CA TRP A 503 15.60 -14.90 12.73
C TRP A 503 16.21 -13.52 13.06
N ASP A 504 17.34 -13.46 13.77
CA ASP A 504 17.99 -12.23 14.19
C ASP A 504 19.45 -12.17 13.73
N ALA A 505 19.75 -11.24 12.80
CA ALA A 505 21.09 -10.97 12.30
C ALA A 505 21.30 -9.46 12.08
N PRO A 506 21.63 -8.70 13.12
CA PRO A 506 21.80 -7.26 13.03
C PRO A 506 22.97 -6.82 12.13
N CYS A 507 23.85 -7.73 11.77
CA CYS A 507 24.98 -7.47 10.86
C CYS A 507 24.56 -7.22 9.40
N VAL A 508 23.35 -7.63 8.97
CA VAL A 508 22.87 -7.48 7.58
C VAL A 508 22.97 -6.02 7.15
N ASN A 509 23.76 -5.74 6.12
CA ASN A 509 23.96 -4.40 5.55
C ASN A 509 23.56 -4.28 4.07
N SER A 510 23.17 -5.39 3.45
CA SER A 510 22.56 -5.45 2.12
C SER A 510 21.47 -6.54 2.13
N LEU A 511 20.23 -6.16 1.79
CA LEU A 511 19.09 -7.07 1.70
C LEU A 511 18.52 -7.04 0.29
N ILE A 512 18.43 -8.19 -0.36
CA ILE A 512 17.78 -8.33 -1.67
C ILE A 512 16.47 -9.11 -1.50
N LEU A 513 15.36 -8.46 -1.79
CA LEU A 513 14.04 -9.07 -1.88
C LEU A 513 13.83 -9.59 -3.31
N ALA A 514 14.31 -10.82 -3.57
CA ALA A 514 14.41 -11.37 -4.91
C ALA A 514 13.09 -11.96 -5.42
N SER A 515 12.13 -12.24 -4.58
CA SER A 515 10.82 -12.72 -4.98
C SER A 515 9.70 -11.80 -4.52
N PHE A 516 8.56 -12.00 -5.15
CA PHE A 516 7.32 -11.30 -4.87
C PHE A 516 6.90 -11.48 -3.39
N VAL A 517 6.77 -10.38 -2.67
CA VAL A 517 6.26 -10.38 -1.29
C VAL A 517 4.84 -9.83 -1.30
N GLY A 518 3.85 -10.70 -1.10
CA GLY A 518 2.42 -10.38 -1.26
C GLY A 518 1.83 -9.47 -0.21
N SER A 519 2.47 -9.29 0.96
CA SER A 519 1.95 -8.47 2.05
C SER A 519 2.93 -7.37 2.48
N PHE A 520 2.39 -6.21 2.83
CA PHE A 520 3.10 -5.11 3.48
C PHE A 520 3.83 -5.59 4.74
N MET A 521 3.14 -6.34 5.55
CA MET A 521 3.59 -6.91 6.81
C MET A 521 4.89 -7.71 6.67
N LEU A 522 4.91 -8.72 5.78
CA LEU A 522 6.08 -9.56 5.57
C LEU A 522 7.26 -8.75 4.99
N SER A 523 6.97 -7.82 4.09
CA SER A 523 7.99 -6.90 3.54
C SER A 523 8.62 -6.04 4.64
N ASN A 524 7.81 -5.50 5.56
CA ASN A 524 8.29 -4.67 6.66
C ASN A 524 9.11 -5.48 7.68
N GLN A 525 8.69 -6.69 7.99
CA GLN A 525 9.46 -7.58 8.85
C GLN A 525 10.84 -7.89 8.27
N MET A 526 10.92 -8.17 6.97
CA MET A 526 12.19 -8.44 6.29
C MET A 526 13.10 -7.20 6.25
N ARG A 527 12.54 -6.00 5.93
CA ARG A 527 13.27 -4.73 6.01
C ARG A 527 13.83 -4.50 7.42
N GLY A 528 12.99 -4.71 8.43
CA GLY A 528 13.35 -4.52 9.83
C GLY A 528 14.58 -5.28 10.30
N ARG A 529 14.97 -6.35 9.61
CA ARG A 529 16.21 -7.08 9.92
C ARG A 529 17.45 -6.37 9.42
N ALA A 530 17.39 -5.84 8.21
CA ALA A 530 18.50 -5.12 7.60
C ALA A 530 18.78 -3.78 8.30
N ILE A 531 17.76 -3.13 8.84
CA ILE A 531 17.88 -1.78 9.41
C ILE A 531 18.28 -1.75 10.91
N ARG A 532 18.45 -2.91 11.57
CA ARG A 532 18.90 -2.95 12.97
C ARG A 532 20.32 -2.40 13.13
N VAL A 533 20.56 -1.76 14.24
CA VAL A 533 21.92 -1.38 14.63
C VAL A 533 22.74 -2.64 14.97
N TRP A 534 23.97 -2.65 14.55
CA TRP A 534 24.91 -3.72 14.87
C TRP A 534 25.91 -3.21 15.90
N PRO A 535 25.92 -3.77 17.13
CA PRO A 535 26.82 -3.28 18.20
C PRO A 535 28.29 -3.29 17.84
N ASP A 536 28.75 -4.30 17.07
CA ASP A 536 30.14 -4.41 16.63
C ASP A 536 30.52 -3.41 15.51
N ASN A 537 29.51 -2.81 14.85
CA ASN A 537 29.69 -1.75 13.87
C ASN A 537 28.61 -0.67 13.99
N PRO A 538 28.75 0.28 14.92
CA PRO A 538 27.80 1.37 15.13
C PRO A 538 27.62 2.28 13.90
N ASN A 539 28.59 2.27 12.99
CA ASN A 539 28.56 3.05 11.75
C ASN A 539 27.89 2.35 10.57
N LYS A 540 27.28 1.20 10.82
CA LYS A 540 26.58 0.44 9.80
C LYS A 540 25.54 1.31 9.08
N THR A 541 25.47 1.16 7.75
CA THR A 541 24.37 1.58 6.88
C THR A 541 23.80 0.39 6.15
N SER A 542 22.54 0.44 5.72
CA SER A 542 21.93 -0.70 5.05
C SER A 542 21.23 -0.32 3.76
N ASN A 543 21.39 -1.15 2.73
CA ASN A 543 20.66 -1.05 1.46
C ASN A 543 19.63 -2.16 1.36
N ILE A 544 18.41 -1.79 0.93
CA ILE A 544 17.29 -2.71 0.76
C ILE A 544 16.87 -2.67 -0.71
N TRP A 545 17.04 -3.76 -1.42
CA TRP A 545 16.79 -3.87 -2.83
C TRP A 545 15.47 -4.57 -3.12
N HIS A 546 14.58 -3.88 -3.85
CA HIS A 546 13.32 -4.40 -4.34
C HIS A 546 13.46 -4.73 -5.81
N LEU A 547 13.34 -6.00 -6.19
CA LEU A 547 13.38 -6.42 -7.58
C LEU A 547 12.00 -6.28 -8.22
N VAL A 548 11.94 -5.57 -9.33
CA VAL A 548 10.73 -5.32 -10.10
C VAL A 548 10.92 -5.88 -11.51
N SER A 549 10.22 -6.97 -11.82
CA SER A 549 10.21 -7.48 -13.19
C SER A 549 9.24 -6.67 -14.04
N ILE A 550 9.68 -6.18 -15.18
CA ILE A 550 8.91 -5.28 -16.04
C ILE A 550 8.98 -5.71 -17.52
N ASN A 551 7.81 -5.77 -18.15
CA ASN A 551 7.71 -5.98 -19.59
C ASN A 551 7.38 -4.65 -20.28
N LEU A 552 8.27 -4.24 -21.19
CA LEU A 552 8.15 -3.02 -22.00
C LEU A 552 7.69 -3.30 -23.44
N SER A 553 6.89 -4.32 -23.66
CA SER A 553 6.35 -4.59 -25.00
C SER A 553 5.56 -3.40 -25.51
N PRO A 554 5.87 -2.84 -26.70
CA PRO A 554 5.12 -1.75 -27.28
C PRO A 554 3.70 -2.23 -27.61
N ARG A 555 2.73 -1.75 -26.85
CA ARG A 555 1.31 -1.98 -27.12
C ARG A 555 0.82 -0.93 -28.13
N ARG A 556 0.90 -1.23 -29.41
CA ARG A 556 0.11 -0.50 -30.40
C ARG A 556 -1.32 -1.03 -30.35
N TRP A 557 -2.21 -0.31 -29.71
CA TRP A 557 -3.64 -0.59 -29.80
C TRP A 557 -4.40 0.58 -30.37
N PHE A 558 -5.11 0.36 -31.47
CA PHE A 558 -5.80 1.31 -32.36
C PHE A 558 -4.88 2.43 -32.88
N ASP A 559 -5.03 2.80 -34.13
CA ASP A 559 -4.36 3.93 -34.78
C ASP A 559 -4.52 5.19 -33.91
N PHE A 560 -3.60 5.39 -33.02
CA PHE A 560 -3.37 6.69 -32.40
C PHE A 560 -2.61 7.53 -33.43
N GLN A 561 -3.35 8.04 -34.41
CA GLN A 561 -2.92 9.19 -35.13
C GLN A 561 -3.00 10.36 -34.16
N ASP A 562 -1.84 10.93 -33.93
CA ASP A 562 -1.57 12.20 -33.26
C ASP A 562 -1.39 12.18 -31.75
N GLU A 563 -0.18 12.64 -31.41
CA GLU A 563 0.29 13.47 -30.32
C GLU A 563 1.10 12.83 -29.20
N GLU A 564 2.34 13.34 -29.10
CA GLU A 564 3.35 12.99 -28.08
C GLU A 564 2.85 13.20 -26.63
N GLU A 565 1.95 14.14 -26.37
CA GLU A 565 1.41 14.40 -25.03
C GLU A 565 0.48 13.29 -24.49
N LYS A 566 -0.21 12.54 -25.37
CA LYS A 566 -1.02 11.39 -24.94
C LYS A 566 -0.19 10.13 -24.70
N TYR A 567 1.02 10.10 -25.20
CA TYR A 567 1.90 8.92 -25.09
C TYR A 567 2.37 8.72 -23.65
N ASP A 568 2.68 9.78 -22.93
CA ASP A 568 3.19 9.71 -21.56
C ASP A 568 2.11 9.25 -20.55
N GLU A 569 0.87 9.71 -20.72
CA GLU A 569 -0.25 9.36 -19.84
C GLU A 569 -0.73 7.91 -20.06
N ILE A 570 -0.72 7.46 -21.31
CA ILE A 570 -1.03 6.07 -21.67
C ILE A 570 0.10 5.14 -21.24
N LEU A 571 1.34 5.59 -21.28
CA LEU A 571 2.51 4.83 -20.84
C LEU A 571 2.48 4.62 -19.33
N GLU A 572 2.09 5.61 -18.56
CA GLU A 572 1.98 5.51 -17.09
C GLU A 572 0.88 4.50 -16.66
N LEU A 573 -0.29 4.51 -17.33
CA LEU A 573 -1.33 3.49 -17.17
C LEU A 573 -0.89 2.09 -17.61
N GLN A 574 -0.11 2.00 -18.68
CA GLN A 574 0.42 0.74 -19.20
C GLN A 574 1.51 0.16 -18.30
N LEU A 575 2.28 0.97 -17.60
CA LEU A 575 3.33 0.49 -16.68
C LEU A 575 2.77 -0.26 -15.50
N TYR A 576 1.76 0.27 -14.82
CA TYR A 576 1.08 -0.45 -13.75
C TYR A 576 0.48 -1.77 -14.25
N ALA A 577 0.05 -1.82 -15.49
CA ALA A 577 -0.47 -3.04 -16.11
C ALA A 577 0.63 -4.05 -16.55
N LEU A 578 1.87 -3.59 -16.72
CA LEU A 578 3.01 -4.41 -17.20
C LEU A 578 3.86 -5.01 -16.10
N SER A 579 3.73 -4.58 -14.86
CA SER A 579 4.53 -5.04 -13.74
C SER A 579 3.70 -5.25 -12.48
N PRO A 580 3.31 -6.50 -12.17
CA PRO A 580 2.66 -6.82 -10.89
C PRO A 580 3.53 -6.49 -9.68
N ASP A 581 4.85 -6.60 -9.82
CA ASP A 581 5.80 -6.25 -8.77
C ASP A 581 5.77 -4.75 -8.45
N LEU A 582 5.62 -3.89 -9.49
CA LEU A 582 5.61 -2.43 -9.31
C LEU A 582 4.34 -1.95 -8.60
N ASP A 583 3.16 -2.43 -9.02
CA ASP A 583 1.89 -2.11 -8.34
C ASP A 583 1.93 -2.43 -6.86
N LEU A 584 2.52 -3.57 -6.55
CA LEU A 584 2.61 -4.02 -5.18
C LEU A 584 3.63 -3.21 -4.38
N LEU A 585 4.76 -2.86 -5.03
CA LEU A 585 5.77 -2.01 -4.44
C LEU A 585 5.20 -0.62 -4.13
N ASP A 586 4.44 -0.03 -5.04
CA ASP A 586 3.80 1.28 -4.86
C ASP A 586 2.90 1.29 -3.62
N ARG A 587 1.97 0.31 -3.51
CA ARG A 587 1.10 0.18 -2.33
C ARG A 587 1.88 0.06 -1.02
N ARG A 588 3.01 -0.64 -1.02
CA ARG A 588 3.86 -0.80 0.17
C ARG A 588 4.60 0.48 0.52
N MET A 589 5.16 1.14 -0.49
CA MET A 589 5.93 2.37 -0.27
C MET A 589 5.10 3.48 0.33
N THR A 590 3.78 3.53 0.10
CA THR A 590 2.88 4.50 0.73
C THR A 590 2.86 4.39 2.26
N GLN A 591 3.19 3.22 2.82
CA GLN A 591 3.23 2.97 4.26
C GLN A 591 4.63 3.12 4.87
N PHE A 592 5.68 3.19 4.04
CA PHE A 592 7.06 3.29 4.52
C PHE A 592 7.57 4.72 4.47
N LEU A 593 7.90 5.27 5.62
CA LEU A 593 8.72 6.48 5.71
C LEU A 593 10.19 6.13 5.44
N GLY A 594 10.83 6.91 4.60
CA GLY A 594 12.24 6.73 4.26
C GLY A 594 12.82 7.94 3.54
N LEU A 595 14.13 7.94 3.41
CA LEU A 595 14.88 9.02 2.81
C LEU A 595 14.62 9.13 1.30
N HIS A 596 14.47 10.35 0.79
CA HIS A 596 14.40 10.62 -0.64
C HIS A 596 15.77 10.38 -1.33
N TYR A 597 15.79 9.97 -2.61
CA TYR A 597 17.03 9.63 -3.33
C TYR A 597 18.00 10.80 -3.48
N GLN A 598 17.50 11.99 -3.71
CA GLN A 598 18.34 13.16 -4.01
C GLN A 598 18.33 14.19 -2.87
N GLU A 599 17.20 14.34 -2.19
CA GLU A 599 17.00 15.38 -1.19
C GLU A 599 17.12 14.82 0.24
N PRO A 600 17.58 15.62 1.20
CA PRO A 600 17.60 15.23 2.61
C PRO A 600 16.20 15.40 3.23
N THR A 601 15.18 14.79 2.61
CA THR A 601 13.80 14.76 3.10
C THR A 601 13.36 13.33 3.38
N ILE A 602 12.44 13.16 4.33
CA ILE A 602 11.87 11.87 4.72
C ILE A 602 10.41 11.86 4.27
N GLU A 603 10.06 10.94 3.40
CA GLU A 603 8.75 10.87 2.75
C GLU A 603 8.26 9.42 2.67
N SER A 604 6.96 9.21 2.53
CA SER A 604 6.38 7.93 2.12
C SER A 604 6.08 7.92 0.62
N GLY A 605 5.78 6.74 0.08
CA GLY A 605 5.43 6.60 -1.33
C GLY A 605 6.63 6.28 -2.23
N ILE A 606 6.30 5.90 -3.45
CA ILE A 606 7.28 5.51 -4.46
C ILE A 606 8.00 6.74 -5.06
N ASP A 607 7.40 7.92 -4.92
CA ASP A 607 7.92 9.18 -5.45
C ASP A 607 9.29 9.54 -4.86
N ARG A 608 9.54 9.17 -3.58
CA ARG A 608 10.85 9.36 -2.93
C ARG A 608 11.99 8.62 -3.62
N LEU A 609 11.69 7.69 -4.52
CA LEU A 609 12.65 6.91 -5.31
C LEU A 609 12.86 7.52 -6.71
N ASP A 610 12.42 8.76 -6.96
CA ASP A 610 12.54 9.50 -8.24
C ASP A 610 11.97 8.76 -9.47
N LEU A 611 11.00 7.88 -9.27
CA LEU A 611 10.42 7.09 -10.35
C LEU A 611 9.48 7.90 -11.26
N ASN A 612 9.00 9.06 -10.82
CA ASN A 612 8.05 9.91 -11.57
C ASN A 612 8.68 10.72 -12.71
N GLN A 613 10.00 10.90 -12.72
CA GLN A 613 10.68 11.78 -13.69
C GLN A 613 11.17 11.05 -14.95
N ILE A 614 10.78 9.78 -15.14
CA ILE A 614 11.46 8.92 -16.09
C ILE A 614 10.54 8.51 -17.22
N THR A 615 11.06 8.76 -18.44
CA THR A 615 10.53 8.11 -19.63
C THR A 615 10.68 6.60 -19.49
N PHE A 616 9.58 5.88 -19.36
CA PHE A 616 9.55 4.45 -19.26
C PHE A 616 9.94 3.77 -20.59
N SER A 617 11.17 4.00 -20.95
CA SER A 617 11.84 3.26 -22.01
C SER A 617 12.86 2.31 -21.40
N ARG A 618 13.26 1.28 -22.13
CA ARG A 618 14.31 0.36 -21.66
C ARG A 618 15.59 1.11 -21.25
N LYS A 619 16.01 2.08 -22.05
CA LYS A 619 17.18 2.93 -21.76
C LYS A 619 16.96 3.78 -20.49
N GLY A 620 15.73 4.30 -20.30
CA GLY A 620 15.39 5.06 -19.11
C GLY A 620 15.48 4.19 -17.84
N LEU A 621 14.92 2.97 -17.86
CA LEU A 621 14.95 2.04 -16.74
C LEU A 621 16.37 1.50 -16.48
N GLU A 622 17.17 1.23 -17.53
CA GLU A 622 18.58 0.88 -17.39
C GLU A 622 19.39 2.01 -16.74
N LYS A 623 19.09 3.27 -17.08
CA LYS A 623 19.69 4.46 -16.43
C LYS A 623 19.29 4.55 -14.96
N LEU A 624 18.04 4.22 -14.63
CA LEU A 624 17.58 4.14 -13.23
C LEU A 624 18.35 3.09 -12.44
N ASN A 625 18.47 1.88 -12.99
CA ASN A 625 19.26 0.83 -12.37
C ASN A 625 20.69 1.30 -12.12
N GLN A 626 21.32 1.95 -13.10
CA GLN A 626 22.67 2.48 -12.96
C GLN A 626 22.77 3.57 -11.89
N ASN A 627 21.76 4.46 -11.82
CA ASN A 627 21.71 5.48 -10.78
C ASN A 627 21.55 4.83 -9.39
N ALA A 628 20.65 3.85 -9.24
CA ALA A 628 20.44 3.12 -7.99
C ALA A 628 21.74 2.43 -7.53
N ILE A 629 22.45 1.75 -8.44
CA ILE A 629 23.78 1.14 -8.19
C ILE A 629 24.77 2.22 -7.72
N THR A 630 24.87 3.34 -8.43
CA THR A 630 25.81 4.41 -8.09
C THR A 630 25.51 5.02 -6.71
N LEU A 631 24.24 5.22 -6.39
CA LEU A 631 23.82 5.73 -5.09
C LEU A 631 24.07 4.71 -3.97
N SER A 632 23.85 3.43 -4.24
CA SER A 632 24.03 2.38 -3.23
C SER A 632 25.48 2.24 -2.74
N GLN A 633 26.44 2.58 -3.61
CA GLN A 633 27.87 2.55 -3.28
C GLN A 633 28.30 3.74 -2.40
N LYS A 634 27.50 4.82 -2.35
CA LYS A 634 27.79 6.05 -1.61
C LYS A 634 27.30 6.00 -0.15
N ARG A 635 27.82 5.05 0.61
CA ARG A 635 27.36 4.76 1.98
C ARG A 635 27.54 5.96 2.94
N GLN A 636 28.61 6.74 2.80
CA GLN A 636 28.81 7.93 3.62
C GLN A 636 27.82 9.05 3.27
N GLU A 637 27.58 9.29 1.97
CA GLU A 637 26.55 10.27 1.56
C GLU A 637 25.15 9.91 2.07
N LEU A 638 24.81 8.61 2.13
CA LEU A 638 23.57 8.14 2.72
C LEU A 638 23.47 8.53 4.20
N LYS A 639 24.54 8.33 4.96
CA LYS A 639 24.60 8.70 6.36
C LYS A 639 24.47 10.22 6.56
N ASP A 640 25.19 10.99 5.75
CA ASP A 640 25.16 12.46 5.81
C ASP A 640 23.76 12.99 5.47
N ARG A 641 23.05 12.41 4.50
CA ARG A 641 21.67 12.77 4.17
C ARG A 641 20.70 12.48 5.31
N TRP A 642 20.83 11.32 5.98
CA TRP A 642 20.05 11.04 7.18
C TRP A 642 20.31 12.08 8.27
N GLN A 643 21.58 12.43 8.53
CA GLN A 643 21.95 13.45 9.52
C GLN A 643 21.40 14.83 9.17
N GLN A 644 21.28 15.18 7.89
CA GLN A 644 20.68 16.44 7.46
C GLN A 644 19.16 16.42 7.53
N ALA A 645 18.52 15.27 7.30
CA ALA A 645 17.07 15.12 7.35
C ALA A 645 16.53 15.07 8.79
N LEU A 646 17.25 14.45 9.73
CA LEU A 646 16.81 14.23 11.09
C LEU A 646 16.64 15.49 11.96
N PRO A 647 17.48 16.56 11.88
CA PRO A 647 17.25 17.81 12.60
C PRO A 647 16.00 18.54 12.14
N LEU A 648 15.68 18.44 10.85
CA LEU A 648 14.41 18.93 10.33
C LEU A 648 13.22 18.18 10.94
N TYR A 649 13.46 16.98 11.47
CA TYR A 649 12.49 16.12 12.14
C TYR A 649 12.01 16.65 13.51
N GLU A 650 12.79 17.39 14.25
CA GLU A 650 12.37 17.98 15.55
C GLU A 650 11.29 19.04 15.39
N GLU A 651 11.22 19.65 14.21
CA GLU A 651 10.21 20.64 13.83
C GLU A 651 9.11 20.05 12.93
N MET A 652 9.17 18.74 12.62
CA MET A 652 8.27 18.07 11.69
C MET A 652 7.31 17.13 12.40
N GLU A 653 6.05 17.23 12.08
CA GLU A 653 5.01 16.27 12.45
C GLU A 653 4.73 15.32 11.27
N VAL A 654 4.60 14.01 11.52
CA VAL A 654 4.08 13.07 10.51
C VAL A 654 2.64 13.43 10.23
N VAL A 655 2.34 13.77 9.00
CA VAL A 655 1.01 14.18 8.58
C VAL A 655 0.52 13.31 7.43
N ASN A 656 -0.76 12.94 7.50
CA ASN A 656 -1.48 12.32 6.41
C ASN A 656 -1.88 13.42 5.43
N GLN A 657 -1.14 13.52 4.33
CA GLN A 657 -1.31 14.55 3.33
C GLN A 657 -2.16 14.05 2.18
N VAL A 658 -3.16 14.86 1.80
CA VAL A 658 -4.01 14.62 0.64
C VAL A 658 -3.66 15.61 -0.45
N GLU A 659 -3.17 15.12 -1.58
CA GLU A 659 -2.87 15.92 -2.75
C GLU A 659 -4.10 16.01 -3.65
N VAL A 660 -4.47 17.21 -4.07
CA VAL A 660 -5.60 17.48 -4.94
C VAL A 660 -5.16 18.31 -6.12
N ASP A 661 -5.48 17.86 -7.34
CA ASP A 661 -5.18 18.61 -8.57
C ASP A 661 -5.89 19.96 -8.59
N LYS A 662 -5.15 21.02 -8.90
CA LYS A 662 -5.62 22.41 -8.96
C LYS A 662 -6.77 22.61 -9.95
N GLN A 663 -6.84 21.81 -11.02
CA GLN A 663 -7.86 21.92 -12.05
C GLN A 663 -9.23 21.47 -11.57
N PHE A 664 -9.30 20.59 -10.57
CA PHE A 664 -10.55 20.00 -10.06
C PHE A 664 -11.13 20.70 -8.85
N LEU A 665 -10.47 21.75 -8.34
CA LEU A 665 -11.03 22.55 -7.26
C LEU A 665 -12.14 23.48 -7.79
N PRO A 666 -13.39 23.33 -7.36
CA PRO A 666 -14.54 23.99 -7.95
C PRO A 666 -14.50 25.53 -7.85
N LEU A 667 -15.06 26.17 -8.90
CA LEU A 667 -15.15 27.62 -9.02
C LEU A 667 -16.56 28.18 -8.71
N VAL A 668 -17.45 27.33 -8.22
CA VAL A 668 -18.93 27.59 -8.17
C VAL A 668 -19.32 28.90 -7.51
N TYR A 669 -18.60 29.31 -6.49
CA TYR A 669 -18.97 30.48 -5.70
C TYR A 669 -18.71 31.84 -6.38
N LEU A 670 -17.88 31.91 -7.41
CA LEU A 670 -17.49 33.16 -8.05
C LEU A 670 -18.58 33.73 -8.97
N ASN A 671 -19.38 32.89 -9.63
CA ASN A 671 -20.34 33.36 -10.63
C ASN A 671 -21.51 34.15 -10.04
N ASP A 672 -22.06 33.73 -8.89
CA ASP A 672 -23.19 34.45 -8.27
C ASP A 672 -22.77 35.78 -7.71
N TRP A 673 -21.58 35.84 -7.08
CA TRP A 673 -21.02 37.09 -6.60
C TRP A 673 -20.65 38.04 -7.72
N MET A 674 -20.22 37.51 -8.88
CA MET A 674 -19.86 38.34 -10.04
C MET A 674 -21.07 39.09 -10.60
N LYS A 675 -22.26 38.43 -10.67
CA LYS A 675 -23.50 39.09 -11.10
C LYS A 675 -23.91 40.21 -10.15
N ALA A 676 -23.95 39.93 -8.84
CA ALA A 676 -24.28 40.93 -7.84
C ALA A 676 -23.29 42.09 -7.82
N PHE A 677 -22.01 41.81 -8.01
CA PHE A 677 -20.96 42.82 -8.12
C PHE A 677 -21.16 43.70 -9.38
N LEU A 678 -21.34 43.12 -10.58
CA LEU A 678 -21.53 43.90 -11.82
C LEU A 678 -22.79 44.79 -11.74
N ILE A 679 -23.88 44.28 -11.14
CA ILE A 679 -25.11 45.08 -10.94
C ILE A 679 -24.83 46.25 -9.99
N SER A 680 -24.14 46.02 -8.85
CA SER A 680 -23.82 47.09 -7.91
C SER A 680 -22.92 48.17 -8.49
N GLN A 681 -21.93 47.78 -9.31
CA GLN A 681 -21.04 48.70 -10.02
C GLN A 681 -21.77 49.49 -11.10
N ALA A 682 -22.69 48.83 -11.85
CA ALA A 682 -23.51 49.50 -12.84
C ALA A 682 -24.44 50.59 -12.22
N ILE A 683 -25.07 50.24 -11.07
CA ILE A 683 -25.87 51.18 -10.30
C ILE A 683 -25.01 52.38 -9.85
N ALA A 684 -23.86 52.14 -9.23
CA ALA A 684 -22.98 53.20 -8.72
C ALA A 684 -22.46 54.09 -9.89
N ALA A 685 -22.08 53.51 -11.03
CA ALA A 685 -21.68 54.27 -12.22
C ALA A 685 -22.82 55.14 -12.78
N THR A 686 -24.06 54.65 -12.77
CA THR A 686 -25.22 55.38 -13.20
C THR A 686 -25.46 56.62 -12.32
N PHE A 687 -25.42 56.45 -10.99
CA PHE A 687 -25.55 57.59 -10.07
C PHE A 687 -24.42 58.59 -10.20
N PHE A 688 -23.19 58.10 -10.38
CA PHE A 688 -22.02 58.99 -10.62
C PHE A 688 -22.15 59.80 -11.90
N ILE A 689 -22.59 59.19 -13.03
CA ILE A 689 -22.83 59.87 -14.27
C ILE A 689 -23.92 60.93 -14.16
N ILE A 690 -25.01 60.62 -13.45
CA ILE A 690 -26.09 61.60 -13.21
C ILE A 690 -25.59 62.82 -12.42
N ASP A 691 -24.83 62.56 -11.36
CA ASP A 691 -24.29 63.66 -10.51
C ASP A 691 -23.21 64.47 -11.24
N LEU A 692 -22.39 63.81 -12.04
CA LEU A 692 -21.42 64.49 -12.92
C LEU A 692 -22.12 65.41 -13.94
N GLY A 693 -23.22 64.92 -14.53
CA GLY A 693 -24.05 65.72 -15.41
C GLY A 693 -24.67 66.91 -14.69
N ARG A 694 -25.14 66.76 -13.48
CA ARG A 694 -25.66 67.87 -12.60
C ARG A 694 -24.58 68.88 -12.27
N TYR A 695 -23.37 68.41 -11.96
CA TYR A 695 -22.21 69.31 -11.72
C TYR A 695 -21.85 70.12 -12.95
N LEU A 696 -21.77 69.49 -14.08
CA LEU A 696 -21.40 70.14 -15.34
C LEU A 696 -22.45 71.11 -15.87
N ILE A 697 -23.74 70.86 -15.63
CA ILE A 697 -24.86 71.69 -16.14
C ILE A 697 -25.32 72.73 -15.14
N VAL A 698 -25.35 72.45 -13.84
CA VAL A 698 -25.98 73.23 -12.81
C VAL A 698 -24.99 73.77 -11.76
N GLY A 699 -23.73 73.35 -11.78
CA GLY A 699 -22.70 73.75 -10.83
C GLY A 699 -22.90 73.25 -9.36
N LYS A 700 -23.77 72.25 -9.12
CA LYS A 700 -24.04 71.76 -7.76
C LYS A 700 -22.96 70.74 -7.33
N PRO A 701 -22.55 70.72 -6.03
CA PRO A 701 -21.50 69.81 -5.57
C PRO A 701 -22.00 68.36 -5.54
N PHE A 702 -21.02 67.42 -5.50
CA PHE A 702 -21.19 65.93 -5.48
C PHE A 702 -21.75 65.37 -4.16
N ASP A 703 -22.61 66.09 -3.43
CA ASP A 703 -23.01 65.74 -2.07
C ASP A 703 -23.83 64.47 -1.94
N GLN A 704 -24.56 64.07 -3.00
CA GLN A 704 -25.48 62.92 -2.95
C GLN A 704 -24.85 61.64 -3.53
N SER A 705 -23.93 61.78 -4.48
CA SER A 705 -23.26 60.61 -5.12
C SER A 705 -22.05 60.12 -4.31
N LEU A 706 -21.43 60.96 -3.51
CA LEU A 706 -20.24 60.63 -2.73
C LEU A 706 -20.46 59.43 -1.77
N PRO A 707 -21.54 59.38 -0.95
CA PRO A 707 -21.82 58.20 -0.10
C PRO A 707 -22.04 56.92 -0.92
N ILE A 708 -22.76 57.00 -2.05
CA ILE A 708 -23.04 55.87 -2.95
C ILE A 708 -21.74 55.35 -3.60
N PHE A 709 -20.88 56.28 -4.02
CA PHE A 709 -19.56 55.93 -4.56
C PHE A 709 -18.65 55.29 -3.52
N LEU A 710 -18.63 55.78 -2.28
CA LEU A 710 -17.87 55.18 -1.18
C LEU A 710 -18.39 53.79 -0.83
N LEU A 711 -19.71 53.59 -0.82
CA LEU A 711 -20.33 52.28 -0.63
C LEU A 711 -19.96 51.32 -1.77
N ALA A 712 -19.98 51.80 -3.00
CA ALA A 712 -19.57 51.00 -4.16
C ALA A 712 -18.08 50.60 -4.12
N LEU A 713 -17.20 51.53 -3.68
CA LEU A 713 -15.80 51.25 -3.42
C LEU A 713 -15.62 50.16 -2.29
N LEU A 714 -16.40 50.24 -1.26
CA LEU A 714 -16.39 49.23 -0.17
C LEU A 714 -16.82 47.86 -0.73
N VAL A 715 -17.92 47.81 -1.49
CA VAL A 715 -18.39 46.60 -2.17
C VAL A 715 -17.33 46.06 -3.14
N LEU A 716 -16.69 46.98 -3.89
CA LEU A 716 -15.56 46.64 -4.81
C LEU A 716 -14.40 46.01 -4.02
N ALA A 717 -13.98 46.60 -2.93
CA ALA A 717 -12.89 46.10 -2.08
C ALA A 717 -13.22 44.71 -1.52
N ILE A 718 -14.43 44.50 -1.02
CA ILE A 718 -14.93 43.22 -0.49
C ILE A 718 -14.96 42.17 -1.63
N PHE A 719 -15.47 42.56 -2.81
CA PHE A 719 -15.51 41.66 -3.97
C PHE A 719 -14.11 41.23 -4.42
N TRP A 720 -13.20 42.20 -4.60
CA TRP A 720 -11.83 41.91 -5.02
C TRP A 720 -11.09 41.07 -3.96
N GLY A 721 -11.29 41.36 -2.68
CA GLY A 721 -10.73 40.55 -1.63
C GLY A 721 -11.20 39.08 -1.73
N ARG A 722 -12.51 38.85 -1.88
CA ARG A 722 -13.06 37.52 -2.09
C ARG A 722 -12.64 36.90 -3.41
N TYR A 723 -12.62 37.64 -4.51
CA TYR A 723 -12.16 37.17 -5.81
C TYR A 723 -10.73 36.63 -5.75
N PHE A 724 -9.81 37.35 -5.11
CA PHE A 724 -8.43 36.87 -4.96
C PHE A 724 -8.34 35.62 -4.08
N ILE A 725 -9.15 35.53 -3.03
CA ILE A 725 -9.22 34.33 -2.20
C ILE A 725 -9.69 33.12 -3.01
N TYR A 726 -10.81 33.26 -3.73
CA TYR A 726 -11.40 32.14 -4.49
C TYR A 726 -10.71 31.85 -5.82
N LYS A 727 -9.97 32.79 -6.39
CA LYS A 727 -9.12 32.54 -7.58
C LYS A 727 -7.95 31.61 -7.26
N SER A 728 -7.43 31.67 -6.05
CA SER A 728 -6.32 30.84 -5.60
C SER A 728 -6.78 29.39 -5.33
N PRO A 729 -6.27 28.37 -6.04
CA PRO A 729 -6.57 26.98 -5.74
C PRO A 729 -6.20 26.59 -4.32
N TYR A 730 -5.09 27.13 -3.81
CA TYR A 730 -4.64 26.97 -2.44
C TYR A 730 -5.69 27.37 -1.41
N LYS A 731 -6.27 28.57 -1.55
CA LYS A 731 -7.30 29.08 -0.65
C LYS A 731 -8.61 28.30 -0.78
N ARG A 732 -8.95 27.83 -1.96
CA ARG A 732 -10.13 26.97 -2.15
C ARG A 732 -9.97 25.66 -1.40
N LEU A 733 -8.83 24.98 -1.54
CA LEU A 733 -8.57 23.73 -0.82
C LEU A 733 -8.62 23.93 0.71
N GLU A 734 -8.09 25.05 1.21
CA GLU A 734 -8.20 25.41 2.63
C GLU A 734 -9.65 25.55 3.10
N ILE A 735 -10.52 26.14 2.29
CA ILE A 735 -11.94 26.31 2.60
C ILE A 735 -12.66 24.95 2.64
N PHE A 736 -12.39 24.06 1.66
CA PHE A 736 -12.92 22.70 1.68
C PHE A 736 -12.46 21.93 2.92
N GLY A 737 -11.17 21.98 3.22
CA GLY A 737 -10.63 21.33 4.41
C GLY A 737 -11.27 21.81 5.70
N LYS A 738 -11.48 23.13 5.87
CA LYS A 738 -12.16 23.68 7.03
C LYS A 738 -13.63 23.27 7.15
N ALA A 739 -14.33 23.17 6.01
CA ALA A 739 -15.73 22.73 6.00
C ALA A 739 -15.87 21.25 6.40
N ILE A 740 -14.99 20.39 5.88
CA ILE A 740 -14.96 18.96 6.19
C ILE A 740 -14.51 18.74 7.64
N HIS A 741 -13.46 19.44 8.08
CA HIS A 741 -12.99 19.36 9.46
C HIS A 741 -14.10 19.74 10.48
N GLN A 742 -14.84 20.82 10.22
CA GLN A 742 -15.94 21.21 11.08
C GLN A 742 -17.07 20.15 11.09
N ALA A 743 -17.36 19.53 9.94
CA ALA A 743 -18.33 18.45 9.89
C ALA A 743 -17.88 17.22 10.71
N LEU A 744 -16.57 16.91 10.70
CA LEU A 744 -15.99 15.82 11.48
C LEU A 744 -15.99 16.12 12.99
N LEU A 745 -15.73 17.36 13.40
CA LEU A 745 -15.86 17.82 14.81
C LEU A 745 -17.30 17.68 15.29
N ASP A 746 -18.27 18.20 14.53
CA ASP A 746 -19.68 18.18 14.92
C ASP A 746 -20.29 16.77 14.94
N SER A 747 -19.71 15.82 14.19
CA SER A 747 -20.10 14.41 14.20
C SER A 747 -19.40 13.58 15.30
N GLY A 748 -18.46 14.19 16.05
CA GLY A 748 -17.68 13.50 17.09
C GLY A 748 -16.64 12.51 16.54
N GLN A 749 -16.30 12.61 15.26
CA GLN A 749 -15.25 11.81 14.65
C GLN A 749 -13.84 12.38 14.90
N ILE A 750 -13.78 13.68 15.16
CA ILE A 750 -12.61 14.40 15.65
C ILE A 750 -12.99 15.04 16.99
N GLU A 751 -12.24 14.74 18.02
CA GLU A 751 -12.45 15.24 19.38
C GLU A 751 -11.51 16.41 19.73
N THR A 752 -10.33 16.43 19.08
CA THR A 752 -9.30 17.45 19.30
C THR A 752 -9.72 18.80 18.71
N LYS A 753 -10.26 19.69 19.56
CA LYS A 753 -10.78 21.02 19.16
C LYS A 753 -9.71 21.99 18.67
N GLU A 754 -8.45 21.78 19.06
CA GLU A 754 -7.31 22.63 18.67
C GLU A 754 -6.74 22.22 17.31
N SER A 755 -7.20 21.11 16.74
CA SER A 755 -6.77 20.66 15.43
C SER A 755 -7.22 21.63 14.33
N ALA A 756 -6.39 21.78 13.29
CA ALA A 756 -6.70 22.68 12.19
C ALA A 756 -6.16 22.15 10.85
N PRO A 757 -6.94 22.21 9.76
CA PRO A 757 -6.47 21.87 8.44
C PRO A 757 -5.43 22.90 7.95
N ARG A 758 -4.34 22.40 7.36
CA ARG A 758 -3.27 23.20 6.78
C ARG A 758 -3.08 22.79 5.33
N VAL A 759 -2.80 23.75 4.48
CA VAL A 759 -2.52 23.52 3.06
C VAL A 759 -1.07 23.88 2.78
N VAL A 760 -0.38 23.01 2.05
CA VAL A 760 1.00 23.21 1.62
C VAL A 760 1.01 23.46 0.13
N LYS A 761 1.80 24.44 -0.32
CA LYS A 761 2.09 24.61 -1.74
C LYS A 761 3.21 23.65 -2.09
N ASP A 762 2.91 22.67 -2.89
CA ASP A 762 3.97 21.85 -3.46
C ASP A 762 4.83 22.71 -4.38
N SER A 763 6.09 22.88 -4.00
CA SER A 763 7.06 23.66 -4.78
C SER A 763 7.61 22.87 -5.97
N LYS A 764 7.49 21.54 -5.97
CA LYS A 764 8.11 20.64 -6.95
C LYS A 764 7.20 20.29 -8.12
N GLN A 765 5.89 20.19 -7.88
CA GLN A 765 4.90 19.93 -8.92
C GLN A 765 3.89 21.08 -8.99
N ALA A 766 3.98 21.93 -10.00
CA ALA A 766 3.08 23.09 -10.17
C ALA A 766 1.59 22.73 -10.30
N ILE A 767 1.23 21.44 -10.31
CA ILE A 767 -0.10 20.90 -10.63
C ILE A 767 -0.95 20.66 -9.37
N TYR A 768 -0.38 20.17 -8.26
CA TYR A 768 -1.11 19.80 -7.05
C TYR A 768 -0.98 20.81 -5.89
N ASN A 769 -1.98 20.81 -5.02
CA ASN A 769 -1.89 21.38 -3.67
C ASN A 769 -2.19 20.26 -2.69
N ALA A 770 -1.52 20.27 -1.56
CA ALA A 770 -1.69 19.26 -0.54
C ALA A 770 -2.33 19.85 0.72
N ILE A 771 -3.16 19.07 1.41
CA ILE A 771 -3.82 19.42 2.66
C ILE A 771 -3.65 18.31 3.70
N TYR A 772 -3.45 18.70 4.95
CA TYR A 772 -3.36 17.80 6.10
C TYR A 772 -4.01 18.41 7.35
N LEU A 773 -4.24 17.59 8.36
CA LEU A 773 -4.75 18.02 9.65
C LEU A 773 -3.60 18.15 10.65
N LYS A 774 -3.38 19.35 11.21
CA LYS A 774 -2.36 19.63 12.23
C LYS A 774 -2.97 19.58 13.63
N GLY A 775 -2.18 19.08 14.61
CA GLY A 775 -2.53 19.11 16.03
C GLY A 775 -3.65 18.13 16.41
N ALA A 776 -3.76 17.02 15.68
CA ALA A 776 -4.74 15.97 15.92
C ALA A 776 -4.04 14.63 16.17
N SER A 777 -4.76 13.66 16.77
CA SER A 777 -4.26 12.30 16.90
C SER A 777 -4.04 11.63 15.53
N MET A 778 -3.24 10.57 15.47
CA MET A 778 -2.99 9.85 14.20
C MET A 778 -4.28 9.32 13.57
N ARG A 779 -5.21 8.83 14.39
CA ARG A 779 -6.53 8.40 13.94
C ARG A 779 -7.31 9.55 13.31
N GLU A 780 -7.37 10.71 13.97
CA GLU A 780 -8.10 11.87 13.47
C GLU A 780 -7.49 12.40 12.17
N LYS A 781 -6.15 12.36 12.04
CA LYS A 781 -5.44 12.70 10.80
C LYS A 781 -5.81 11.74 9.66
N GLU A 782 -5.92 10.43 9.96
CA GLU A 782 -6.33 9.41 8.97
C GLU A 782 -7.79 9.60 8.56
N ILE A 783 -8.71 9.79 9.52
CA ILE A 783 -10.13 10.06 9.26
C ILE A 783 -10.29 11.30 8.38
N PHE A 784 -9.58 12.38 8.69
CA PHE A 784 -9.62 13.59 7.88
C PHE A 784 -9.11 13.32 6.44
N ALA A 785 -7.98 12.68 6.31
CA ALA A 785 -7.38 12.36 5.02
C ALA A 785 -8.28 11.45 4.17
N GLN A 786 -8.85 10.40 4.77
CA GLN A 786 -9.80 9.52 4.11
C GLN A 786 -11.05 10.28 3.67
N THR A 787 -11.62 11.11 4.54
CA THR A 787 -12.82 11.91 4.23
C THR A 787 -12.57 12.88 3.07
N MET A 788 -11.40 13.53 3.05
CA MET A 788 -10.99 14.41 1.95
C MET A 788 -10.83 13.62 0.65
N THR A 789 -10.18 12.47 0.71
CA THR A 789 -9.97 11.59 -0.44
C THR A 789 -11.30 11.12 -1.02
N GLU A 790 -12.21 10.62 -0.18
CA GLU A 790 -13.54 10.17 -0.62
C GLU A 790 -14.38 11.31 -1.21
N PHE A 791 -14.27 12.52 -0.65
CA PHE A 791 -15.02 13.69 -1.13
C PHE A 791 -14.61 14.09 -2.55
N PHE A 792 -13.33 14.06 -2.87
CA PHE A 792 -12.79 14.39 -4.19
C PHE A 792 -12.67 13.17 -5.13
N ALA A 793 -12.92 11.96 -4.62
CA ALA A 793 -12.90 10.75 -5.42
C ALA A 793 -13.94 10.76 -6.56
N PRO A 794 -13.73 10.01 -7.63
CA PRO A 794 -14.71 9.84 -8.69
C PRO A 794 -16.02 9.25 -8.15
N ILE A 795 -17.15 9.75 -8.67
CA ILE A 795 -18.46 9.23 -8.29
C ILE A 795 -18.68 7.87 -8.93
N GLU A 796 -18.79 6.85 -8.12
CA GLU A 796 -19.06 5.48 -8.56
C GLU A 796 -20.49 5.03 -8.27
N ASN A 797 -20.81 4.71 -7.02
CA ASN A 797 -22.10 4.19 -6.59
C ASN A 797 -22.45 4.64 -5.16
N GLN A 798 -22.05 5.86 -4.79
CA GLN A 798 -22.33 6.43 -3.48
C GLN A 798 -23.83 6.54 -3.22
N ARG A 799 -24.24 6.33 -1.97
CA ARG A 799 -25.62 6.41 -1.52
C ARG A 799 -26.18 7.82 -1.58
N TYR A 800 -25.34 8.82 -1.31
CA TYR A 800 -25.65 10.23 -1.43
C TYR A 800 -24.56 10.95 -2.20
N ILE A 801 -24.97 11.90 -3.04
CA ILE A 801 -24.09 12.80 -3.75
C ILE A 801 -24.55 14.25 -3.58
N LEU A 802 -23.61 15.18 -3.64
CA LEU A 802 -23.88 16.61 -3.67
C LEU A 802 -23.88 17.09 -5.11
N LYS A 803 -24.96 17.77 -5.50
CA LYS A 803 -25.10 18.40 -6.81
C LYS A 803 -25.07 19.91 -6.63
N ALA A 804 -24.15 20.59 -7.32
CA ALA A 804 -24.10 22.04 -7.30
C ALA A 804 -25.38 22.63 -7.95
N CYS A 805 -26.03 23.60 -7.27
CA CYS A 805 -27.21 24.29 -7.81
C CYS A 805 -26.87 25.22 -8.96
N HIS A 806 -25.59 25.55 -9.16
CA HIS A 806 -25.09 26.45 -10.19
C HIS A 806 -24.23 25.72 -11.23
N LYS A 807 -24.36 26.12 -12.48
CA LYS A 807 -23.52 25.61 -13.57
C LYS A 807 -22.26 26.47 -13.70
N VAL A 808 -21.10 25.84 -13.79
CA VAL A 808 -19.84 26.49 -14.11
C VAL A 808 -19.45 26.12 -15.54
N LYS A 809 -19.28 27.09 -16.42
CA LYS A 809 -19.02 26.86 -17.86
C LYS A 809 -19.99 25.84 -18.48
N ASP A 810 -21.28 25.97 -18.17
CA ASP A 810 -22.37 25.05 -18.58
C ASP A 810 -22.28 23.61 -18.05
N GLN A 811 -21.42 23.35 -17.07
CA GLN A 811 -21.31 22.06 -16.42
C GLN A 811 -21.79 22.12 -14.97
N THR A 812 -22.53 21.07 -14.53
CA THR A 812 -22.92 20.87 -13.14
C THR A 812 -21.82 20.08 -12.42
N GLU A 813 -21.37 20.55 -11.26
CA GLU A 813 -20.40 19.86 -10.42
C GLU A 813 -21.10 18.89 -9.46
N PHE A 814 -20.45 17.76 -9.23
CA PHE A 814 -20.92 16.72 -8.33
C PHE A 814 -19.77 16.29 -7.39
N PHE A 815 -20.12 16.01 -6.14
CA PHE A 815 -19.20 15.49 -5.15
C PHE A 815 -19.79 14.28 -4.42
N ALA A 816 -18.94 13.35 -4.04
CA ALA A 816 -19.34 12.24 -3.21
C ALA A 816 -19.62 12.71 -1.77
N VAL A 817 -20.63 12.16 -1.12
CA VAL A 817 -20.75 12.25 0.34
C VAL A 817 -19.86 11.14 0.91
N PRO A 818 -18.88 11.46 1.79
CA PRO A 818 -17.98 10.47 2.36
C PRO A 818 -18.72 9.35 3.09
N SER A 819 -18.16 8.15 3.07
CA SER A 819 -18.78 6.91 3.56
C SER A 819 -19.28 6.99 5.01
N MET A 820 -18.56 7.70 5.86
CA MET A 820 -18.95 7.91 7.25
C MET A 820 -20.22 8.73 7.43
N PHE A 821 -20.56 9.61 6.48
CA PHE A 821 -21.76 10.44 6.49
C PHE A 821 -22.91 9.86 5.65
N GLU A 822 -22.69 8.79 4.87
CA GLU A 822 -23.73 8.24 3.99
C GLU A 822 -24.64 7.20 4.67
N LYS A 823 -24.33 6.73 5.86
CA LYS A 823 -25.09 5.68 6.57
C LYS A 823 -26.52 6.12 6.92
N ARG A 824 -26.71 7.36 7.37
CA ARG A 824 -28.00 7.94 7.74
C ARG A 824 -28.25 9.24 7.01
N LYS A 825 -29.50 9.51 6.67
CA LYS A 825 -29.90 10.76 5.99
C LYS A 825 -29.56 12.00 6.82
N ALA A 826 -29.73 11.93 8.14
CA ALA A 826 -29.45 13.04 9.05
C ALA A 826 -27.95 13.44 9.04
N ASP A 827 -27.04 12.44 8.94
CA ASP A 827 -25.61 12.66 8.88
C ASP A 827 -25.21 13.32 7.55
N ALA A 828 -25.78 12.83 6.42
CA ALA A 828 -25.58 13.42 5.11
C ALA A 828 -26.11 14.86 5.03
N GLU A 829 -27.27 15.17 5.65
CA GLU A 829 -27.83 16.53 5.73
C GLU A 829 -26.98 17.42 6.64
N SER A 830 -26.38 16.89 7.71
CA SER A 830 -25.44 17.62 8.56
C SER A 830 -24.19 17.99 7.78
N PHE A 831 -23.60 17.03 7.07
CA PHE A 831 -22.44 17.24 6.19
C PHE A 831 -22.74 18.31 5.12
N LEU A 832 -23.89 18.21 4.45
CA LEU A 832 -24.35 19.21 3.47
C LEU A 832 -24.37 20.63 4.06
N ARG A 833 -24.89 20.82 5.28
CA ARG A 833 -24.96 22.15 5.93
C ARG A 833 -23.58 22.78 6.10
N HIS A 834 -22.56 22.02 6.45
CA HIS A 834 -21.19 22.52 6.57
C HIS A 834 -20.60 22.90 5.21
N ILE A 835 -20.84 22.08 4.19
CA ILE A 835 -20.42 22.37 2.81
C ILE A 835 -21.12 23.64 2.30
N GLN A 836 -22.43 23.75 2.47
CA GLN A 836 -23.21 24.92 2.01
C GLN A 836 -22.78 26.24 2.67
N LYS A 837 -22.45 26.20 3.96
CA LYS A 837 -22.01 27.39 4.72
C LYS A 837 -20.74 28.00 4.13
N SER A 838 -19.85 27.18 3.57
CA SER A 838 -18.53 27.60 3.11
C SER A 838 -18.40 27.70 1.59
N LEU A 839 -19.13 26.90 0.83
CA LEU A 839 -18.93 26.69 -0.59
C LEU A 839 -20.10 27.06 -1.50
N GLY A 840 -21.25 27.41 -0.95
CA GLY A 840 -22.42 27.79 -1.71
C GLY A 840 -23.53 26.74 -1.71
N LYS A 841 -24.52 26.86 -2.60
CA LYS A 841 -25.70 26.01 -2.61
C LYS A 841 -25.48 24.68 -3.35
N TYR A 842 -25.68 23.60 -2.63
CA TYR A 842 -25.67 22.22 -3.14
C TYR A 842 -26.97 21.54 -2.74
N ASP A 843 -27.46 20.64 -3.61
CA ASP A 843 -28.57 19.74 -3.33
C ASP A 843 -28.03 18.38 -2.91
N LEU A 844 -28.61 17.80 -1.86
CA LEU A 844 -28.31 16.42 -1.45
C LEU A 844 -29.21 15.46 -2.24
N ILE A 845 -28.61 14.63 -3.03
CA ILE A 845 -29.32 13.67 -3.88
C ILE A 845 -29.16 12.27 -3.28
N TYR A 846 -30.31 11.64 -2.94
CA TYR A 846 -30.37 10.24 -2.57
C TYR A 846 -30.36 9.40 -3.85
N THR A 847 -29.25 8.76 -4.16
CA THR A 847 -29.02 8.07 -5.43
C THR A 847 -29.86 6.80 -5.64
N ARG A 848 -30.41 6.23 -4.57
CA ARG A 848 -31.25 5.03 -4.64
C ARG A 848 -32.72 5.31 -4.95
N SER A 849 -33.13 6.58 -5.03
CA SER A 849 -34.49 6.97 -5.43
C SER A 849 -34.64 6.98 -6.95
N ILE A 850 -35.89 6.86 -7.44
CA ILE A 850 -36.21 6.93 -8.88
C ILE A 850 -35.69 8.23 -9.51
N GLN A 851 -35.73 9.35 -8.78
CA GLN A 851 -35.24 10.64 -9.25
C GLN A 851 -33.72 10.80 -9.08
N GLY A 852 -33.12 10.13 -8.11
CA GLY A 852 -31.68 10.22 -7.83
C GLY A 852 -30.80 9.40 -8.77
N ARG A 853 -31.29 8.29 -9.28
CA ARG A 853 -30.56 7.39 -10.17
C ARG A 853 -30.13 8.01 -11.50
N PRO A 854 -30.98 8.74 -12.24
CA PRO A 854 -30.55 9.46 -13.44
C PRO A 854 -29.46 10.50 -13.14
N ILE A 855 -29.57 11.16 -11.97
CA ILE A 855 -28.56 12.15 -11.54
C ILE A 855 -27.23 11.49 -11.21
N LEU A 856 -27.24 10.29 -10.58
CA LEU A 856 -26.03 9.51 -10.35
C LEU A 856 -25.36 9.12 -11.66
N LEU A 857 -26.14 8.70 -12.67
CA LEU A 857 -25.62 8.39 -14.00
C LEU A 857 -24.98 9.62 -14.64
N GLU A 858 -25.65 10.78 -14.59
CA GLU A 858 -25.11 12.06 -15.08
C GLU A 858 -23.79 12.39 -14.38
N ALA A 859 -23.73 12.29 -13.06
CA ALA A 859 -22.55 12.59 -12.25
C ALA A 859 -21.39 11.66 -12.61
N ARG A 860 -21.65 10.37 -12.78
CA ARG A 860 -20.64 9.37 -13.13
C ARG A 860 -20.08 9.58 -14.54
N ILE A 861 -20.92 9.83 -15.51
CA ILE A 861 -20.49 10.09 -16.88
C ILE A 861 -19.59 11.33 -16.93
N LYS A 862 -19.93 12.37 -16.16
CA LYS A 862 -19.11 13.57 -16.06
C LYS A 862 -17.76 13.33 -15.37
N ALA A 863 -17.76 12.52 -14.31
CA ALA A 863 -16.54 12.12 -13.63
C ALA A 863 -15.58 11.37 -14.58
N LEU A 864 -16.11 10.45 -15.39
CA LEU A 864 -15.36 9.71 -16.41
C LEU A 864 -14.78 10.60 -17.51
N GLY A 865 -15.56 11.63 -17.93
CA GLY A 865 -15.12 12.60 -18.97
C GLY A 865 -13.97 13.52 -18.52
N ASN A 866 -13.81 13.71 -17.21
CA ASN A 866 -12.83 14.63 -16.64
C ASN A 866 -11.52 13.95 -16.21
N LYS A 867 -11.30 12.67 -16.51
CA LYS A 867 -10.12 11.89 -16.07
C LYS A 867 -9.86 11.95 -14.56
N GLN A 868 -10.93 11.96 -13.75
CA GLN A 868 -10.83 12.12 -12.29
C GLN A 868 -10.19 10.94 -11.56
N GLU A 869 -9.82 9.85 -12.23
CA GLU A 869 -9.27 8.66 -11.59
C GLU A 869 -7.94 8.89 -10.84
N ARG A 870 -7.26 10.02 -11.06
CA ARG A 870 -5.97 10.35 -10.43
C ARG A 870 -5.92 11.70 -9.73
N THR A 871 -7.05 12.28 -9.39
CA THR A 871 -7.13 13.64 -8.84
C THR A 871 -6.75 13.78 -7.39
N VAL A 872 -6.68 12.66 -6.68
CA VAL A 872 -6.42 12.65 -5.23
C VAL A 872 -5.47 11.51 -4.89
N THR A 873 -4.35 11.85 -4.28
CA THR A 873 -3.40 10.88 -3.71
C THR A 873 -3.23 11.12 -2.22
N HIS A 874 -3.16 10.05 -1.46
CA HIS A 874 -2.91 10.09 -0.02
C HIS A 874 -1.47 9.65 0.26
N LYS A 875 -0.72 10.49 0.97
CA LYS A 875 0.67 10.21 1.36
C LYS A 875 0.88 10.51 2.83
N LYS A 876 1.69 9.69 3.49
CA LYS A 876 2.31 10.08 4.76
C LYS A 876 3.57 10.88 4.46
N VAL A 877 3.61 12.11 4.87
CA VAL A 877 4.73 13.03 4.62
C VAL A 877 5.14 13.66 5.93
N MET A 878 6.42 13.92 6.07
CA MET A 878 6.88 14.78 7.14
C MET A 878 6.83 16.22 6.66
N SER A 879 6.07 17.03 7.33
CA SER A 879 5.89 18.42 6.99
C SER A 879 6.63 19.32 7.96
N THR A 880 7.43 20.25 7.44
CA THR A 880 7.93 21.38 8.22
C THR A 880 6.75 22.27 8.58
N LEU A 881 6.68 22.65 9.83
CA LEU A 881 5.60 23.44 10.41
C LEU A 881 5.75 24.94 10.07
N GLU A 882 5.64 25.32 8.79
CA GLU A 882 5.42 26.73 8.43
C GLU A 882 4.01 27.02 7.93
#